data_f6b8bfa3c35da5ba21a158710096ed61
#
_entry.id   f6b8bfa3c35da5ba21a158710096ed61
#
_cell.length_a   1.000
_cell.length_b   1.000
_cell.length_c   1.000
_cell.angle_alpha   90.00
_cell.angle_beta   90.00
_cell.angle_gamma   90.00
#
_symmetry.space_group_name_H-M   'P 1'
#
loop_
_entity.id
_entity.type
_entity.pdbx_description
1 polymer ?
#
loop_
_entity_poly.entity_id
_entity_poly.type
_entity_poly.pdbx_seq_one_letter_code
_entity_poly.pdbx_strand_id
1 'polypeptide(L)'
;MIKLRLEYLLWFVIIQATLLVANAKVSIRNSIEPFFETYCFDCHDTDTAKADLDLESLTRSITNGTDALHWQDILDQLNSGEMPPKKKAQPGKEELAKVVGDLTESLQSAQKMLKDSGGEIALRRLNKREYITTIKDLMGIRINGEKLPDDPSGRFDTIGQNQSLTAMQLETYFKFAQEVAKTALHWAYEPRQESKVLERREFANTETRSKRIYEFMEKVRLVKKEGKTPAEAGLTQEEWKKYDTDGPNAQNGVWQGQEQYYQRNMHIHDKGRMLSHDLLVEHVGVFFRHDARAHYRVRFCGGIVDGVKVRRGVRLMEHNGRFSGKHGRAIGSFWIQGTIDQPSVHEAEYHPIFAPDFRPKHWHQSRKHVFALEDKRGGPGFEQFYHHYEPIEPSAPKDTIFAKWMEVEGPFYGPKSPFENLIEKYQVKSASDETLDLSAKDFLAEFGKVAYRNRTISNEYLQKLLVYYQQQRKSGLGFREAIIDPLTMILTSTRFLYLCEPDDIEKQPTEPSKTESERTLPNQVVSKEQVKRKSKVLDAYSLANRLSYFLWSSPPDQELKRLVEIGDLQKPQVIEKQVERMLKSPKANNFFQGFMAQWTHLKRFDSVGLDSKLFLHRTDGMIHSSKQEPVEFFKVLVHENLSASNLIDSDFVVVNGVLANKYGLSEHYDGDGFKKVSIPPVSPRGGLITQAAFLSSGTMGSRTSPVIRG
;
A
#
# COMPACT_ATOMS: atom_id res chain seq x y z
N MET A 1 63.59 27.93 -31.36
CA MET A 1 62.99 26.92 -32.28
C MET A 1 62.57 25.61 -31.62
N ILE A 2 63.13 25.24 -30.47
CA ILE A 2 62.77 23.97 -29.79
C ILE A 2 61.44 24.07 -28.98
N LYS A 3 61.12 25.24 -28.40
CA LYS A 3 59.88 25.45 -27.67
C LYS A 3 58.59 25.37 -28.53
N LEU A 4 58.64 25.89 -29.78
CA LEU A 4 57.51 25.82 -30.68
C LEU A 4 57.18 24.38 -31.15
N ARG A 5 58.17 23.49 -31.26
CA ARG A 5 57.94 22.09 -31.66
C ARG A 5 57.26 21.23 -30.57
N LEU A 6 57.53 21.57 -29.29
CA LEU A 6 56.89 20.85 -28.17
C LEU A 6 55.41 21.20 -28.02
N GLU A 7 55.03 22.47 -28.25
CA GLU A 7 53.61 22.87 -28.19
C GLU A 7 52.80 22.27 -29.35
N TYR A 8 53.36 22.19 -30.55
CA TYR A 8 52.66 21.53 -31.68
C TYR A 8 52.57 20.02 -31.50
N LEU A 9 53.52 19.36 -30.84
CA LEU A 9 53.42 17.94 -30.50
C LEU A 9 52.37 17.69 -29.40
N LEU A 10 52.32 18.57 -28.38
CA LEU A 10 51.25 18.49 -27.37
C LEU A 10 49.86 18.72 -27.96
N TRP A 11 49.71 19.70 -28.84
CA TRP A 11 48.45 19.95 -29.56
C TRP A 11 48.06 18.78 -30.48
N PHE A 12 49.03 18.16 -31.13
CA PHE A 12 48.76 16.97 -31.99
C PHE A 12 48.40 15.74 -31.18
N VAL A 13 49.01 15.54 -30.01
CA VAL A 13 48.63 14.46 -29.09
C VAL A 13 47.25 14.72 -28.43
N ILE A 14 46.94 15.97 -28.10
CA ILE A 14 45.65 16.36 -27.58
C ILE A 14 44.55 16.21 -28.66
N ILE A 15 44.84 16.60 -29.93
CA ILE A 15 43.90 16.42 -31.03
C ILE A 15 43.70 14.92 -31.37
N GLN A 16 44.76 14.10 -31.32
CA GLN A 16 44.60 12.65 -31.47
C GLN A 16 43.87 11.99 -30.31
N ALA A 17 44.09 12.46 -29.06
CA ALA A 17 43.38 11.98 -27.90
C ALA A 17 41.88 12.38 -27.91
N THR A 18 41.54 13.53 -28.54
CA THR A 18 40.14 13.97 -28.70
C THR A 18 39.40 13.28 -29.86
N LEU A 19 40.14 12.72 -30.83
CA LEU A 19 39.58 11.96 -31.95
C LEU A 19 39.33 10.48 -31.65
N LEU A 20 39.77 9.97 -30.50
CA LEU A 20 39.58 8.58 -30.05
C LEU A 20 38.48 8.42 -29.00
N VAL A 21 37.53 9.36 -28.91
CA VAL A 21 36.25 9.06 -28.29
C VAL A 21 35.36 8.39 -29.34
N ALA A 22 35.73 7.19 -29.73
CA ALA A 22 34.84 6.29 -30.47
C ALA A 22 33.55 6.19 -29.70
N ASN A 23 32.42 6.36 -30.38
CA ASN A 23 31.11 6.04 -29.81
C ASN A 23 31.20 4.63 -29.24
N ALA A 24 31.23 4.51 -27.92
CA ALA A 24 31.27 3.21 -27.29
C ALA A 24 29.99 2.48 -27.70
N LYS A 25 30.12 1.40 -28.46
CA LYS A 25 29.03 0.49 -28.85
C LYS A 25 29.48 -0.92 -28.58
N VAL A 26 28.58 -1.73 -28.11
CA VAL A 26 28.79 -3.18 -28.01
C VAL A 26 28.08 -3.81 -29.20
N SER A 27 28.80 -4.56 -30.00
CA SER A 27 28.24 -5.28 -31.14
C SER A 27 27.74 -6.64 -30.63
N ILE A 28 26.53 -7.01 -30.99
CA ILE A 28 26.05 -8.38 -30.86
C ILE A 28 26.88 -9.25 -31.79
N ARG A 29 27.29 -10.42 -31.34
CA ARG A 29 28.16 -11.31 -32.14
C ARG A 29 27.44 -11.82 -33.37
N ASN A 30 28.09 -11.74 -34.51
CA ASN A 30 27.56 -12.26 -35.77
C ASN A 30 27.31 -13.78 -35.78
N SER A 31 27.87 -14.51 -34.77
CA SER A 31 27.60 -15.93 -34.57
C SER A 31 26.13 -16.27 -34.27
N ILE A 32 25.33 -15.27 -33.96
CA ILE A 32 23.90 -15.41 -33.62
C ILE A 32 23.02 -15.41 -34.92
N GLU A 33 23.49 -14.80 -35.96
CA GLU A 33 22.73 -14.60 -37.21
C GLU A 33 22.22 -15.92 -37.81
N PRO A 34 23.05 -16.97 -37.99
CA PRO A 34 22.59 -18.25 -38.53
C PRO A 34 21.49 -18.91 -37.66
N PHE A 35 21.52 -18.67 -36.37
CA PHE A 35 20.47 -19.16 -35.47
C PHE A 35 19.14 -18.44 -35.73
N PHE A 36 19.18 -17.12 -35.89
CA PHE A 36 17.99 -16.33 -36.15
C PHE A 36 17.40 -16.64 -37.56
N GLU A 37 18.24 -16.79 -38.55
CA GLU A 37 17.83 -17.23 -39.88
C GLU A 37 17.08 -18.57 -39.84
N THR A 38 17.55 -19.50 -39.01
CA THR A 38 17.01 -20.86 -38.93
C THR A 38 15.72 -20.94 -38.10
N TYR A 39 15.62 -20.19 -37.00
CA TYR A 39 14.57 -20.42 -35.99
C TYR A 39 13.66 -19.23 -35.76
N CYS A 40 14.00 -18.00 -36.19
CA CYS A 40 13.31 -16.79 -35.80
C CYS A 40 12.72 -15.99 -36.94
N PHE A 41 13.42 -15.82 -38.06
CA PHE A 41 13.02 -14.92 -39.17
C PHE A 41 11.72 -15.33 -39.84
N ASP A 42 11.38 -16.61 -39.94
CA ASP A 42 10.06 -17.05 -40.45
C ASP A 42 8.84 -16.32 -39.82
N CYS A 43 9.01 -15.76 -38.62
CA CYS A 43 7.95 -15.09 -37.88
C CYS A 43 8.28 -13.66 -37.46
N HIS A 44 9.56 -13.30 -37.45
CA HIS A 44 10.07 -12.03 -36.94
C HIS A 44 10.96 -11.34 -38.00
N ASP A 45 10.64 -11.48 -39.27
CA ASP A 45 11.20 -10.71 -40.37
C ASP A 45 10.48 -9.36 -40.53
N THR A 46 10.98 -8.53 -41.45
CA THR A 46 10.43 -7.19 -41.71
C THR A 46 8.97 -7.22 -42.24
N ASP A 47 8.57 -8.29 -42.93
CA ASP A 47 7.24 -8.40 -43.54
C ASP A 47 6.19 -8.93 -42.53
N THR A 48 6.57 -9.85 -41.67
CA THR A 48 5.67 -10.53 -40.73
C THR A 48 5.62 -9.87 -39.37
N ALA A 49 6.75 -9.42 -38.82
CA ALA A 49 6.97 -8.73 -37.55
C ALA A 49 6.02 -9.18 -36.43
N LYS A 50 5.92 -10.48 -36.20
CA LYS A 50 4.96 -11.07 -35.25
C LYS A 50 5.20 -10.53 -33.84
N ALA A 51 4.13 -10.12 -33.16
CA ALA A 51 4.17 -9.44 -31.86
C ALA A 51 4.95 -8.12 -31.89
N ASP A 52 4.92 -7.39 -32.99
CA ASP A 52 5.62 -6.12 -33.23
C ASP A 52 7.15 -6.21 -33.07
N LEU A 53 7.73 -7.41 -33.24
CA LEU A 53 9.16 -7.66 -33.18
C LEU A 53 9.70 -8.01 -34.56
N ASP A 54 10.49 -7.11 -35.11
CA ASP A 54 11.25 -7.31 -36.34
C ASP A 54 12.73 -7.53 -35.97
N LEU A 55 13.17 -8.80 -36.04
CA LEU A 55 14.54 -9.18 -35.72
C LEU A 55 15.50 -8.93 -36.88
N GLU A 56 15.02 -8.83 -38.09
CA GLU A 56 15.86 -8.61 -39.28
C GLU A 56 16.37 -7.17 -39.30
N SER A 57 15.50 -6.19 -39.00
CA SER A 57 15.88 -4.77 -38.95
C SER A 57 16.48 -4.35 -37.59
N LEU A 58 16.42 -5.21 -36.57
CA LEU A 58 16.94 -4.88 -35.23
C LEU A 58 18.44 -4.60 -35.27
N THR A 59 18.84 -3.46 -34.77
CA THR A 59 20.27 -3.09 -34.73
C THR A 59 21.13 -4.10 -33.97
N ARG A 60 22.20 -4.57 -34.58
CA ARG A 60 23.20 -5.46 -33.97
C ARG A 60 24.17 -4.70 -33.06
N SER A 61 23.92 -3.45 -32.77
CA SER A 61 24.77 -2.60 -31.94
C SER A 61 23.97 -2.05 -30.77
N ILE A 62 24.39 -2.36 -29.57
CA ILE A 62 23.83 -1.79 -28.35
C ILE A 62 24.54 -0.47 -28.08
N THR A 63 23.81 0.63 -28.21
CA THR A 63 24.31 1.99 -28.05
C THR A 63 23.66 2.71 -26.85
N ASN A 64 22.52 2.23 -26.42
CA ASN A 64 21.70 2.82 -25.34
C ASN A 64 20.93 1.75 -24.57
N GLY A 65 20.25 2.16 -23.50
CA GLY A 65 19.49 1.25 -22.64
C GLY A 65 18.29 0.60 -23.35
N THR A 66 17.69 1.25 -24.36
CA THR A 66 16.56 0.70 -25.11
C THR A 66 17.01 -0.45 -25.98
N ASP A 67 18.15 -0.30 -26.67
CA ASP A 67 18.73 -1.39 -27.44
C ASP A 67 19.01 -2.60 -26.54
N ALA A 68 19.59 -2.35 -25.34
CA ALA A 68 19.90 -3.41 -24.38
C ALA A 68 18.64 -4.13 -23.89
N LEU A 69 17.53 -3.43 -23.68
CA LEU A 69 16.26 -4.03 -23.26
C LEU A 69 15.67 -4.96 -24.34
N HIS A 70 15.68 -4.57 -25.62
CA HIS A 70 15.21 -5.43 -26.69
C HIS A 70 16.00 -6.74 -26.74
N TRP A 71 17.32 -6.67 -26.63
CA TRP A 71 18.16 -7.86 -26.61
C TRP A 71 18.01 -8.70 -25.35
N GLN A 72 17.69 -8.08 -24.21
CA GLN A 72 17.35 -8.77 -22.96
C GLN A 72 16.05 -9.55 -23.09
N ASP A 73 15.01 -8.92 -23.66
CA ASP A 73 13.72 -9.58 -23.87
C ASP A 73 13.87 -10.82 -24.78
N ILE A 74 14.70 -10.74 -25.85
CA ILE A 74 15.03 -11.89 -26.70
C ILE A 74 15.73 -13.00 -25.89
N LEU A 75 16.73 -12.64 -25.09
CA LEU A 75 17.45 -13.59 -24.25
C LEU A 75 16.52 -14.28 -23.25
N ASP A 76 15.58 -13.53 -22.64
CA ASP A 76 14.62 -14.05 -21.68
C ASP A 76 13.63 -15.05 -22.33
N GLN A 77 13.19 -14.79 -23.57
CA GLN A 77 12.34 -15.70 -24.33
C GLN A 77 13.07 -17.00 -24.71
N LEU A 78 14.35 -16.92 -25.05
CA LEU A 78 15.19 -18.11 -25.32
C LEU A 78 15.42 -18.91 -24.05
N ASN A 79 15.72 -18.26 -22.91
CA ASN A 79 15.95 -18.91 -21.62
C ASN A 79 14.69 -19.56 -21.07
N SER A 80 13.51 -18.95 -21.27
CA SER A 80 12.24 -19.51 -20.81
C SER A 80 11.77 -20.69 -21.67
N GLY A 81 12.36 -20.88 -22.86
CA GLY A 81 11.94 -21.88 -23.83
C GLY A 81 10.56 -21.57 -24.43
N GLU A 82 10.13 -20.31 -24.40
CA GLU A 82 8.92 -19.85 -25.07
C GLU A 82 9.16 -19.63 -26.56
N MET A 83 10.40 -19.34 -26.94
CA MET A 83 10.85 -19.21 -28.32
C MET A 83 12.03 -20.15 -28.63
N PRO A 84 12.04 -20.81 -29.77
CA PRO A 84 10.95 -20.94 -30.79
C PRO A 84 9.72 -21.68 -30.20
N PRO A 85 8.50 -21.39 -30.74
CA PRO A 85 7.29 -22.08 -30.27
C PRO A 85 7.38 -23.61 -30.44
N LYS A 86 6.88 -24.39 -29.49
CA LYS A 86 6.99 -25.87 -29.47
C LYS A 86 6.53 -26.60 -30.73
N LYS A 87 5.73 -25.95 -31.60
CA LYS A 87 5.24 -26.50 -32.88
C LYS A 87 6.20 -26.23 -34.05
N LYS A 88 7.26 -25.49 -33.83
CA LYS A 88 8.29 -25.17 -34.84
C LYS A 88 9.56 -25.96 -34.56
N ALA A 89 10.51 -25.92 -35.51
CA ALA A 89 11.82 -26.54 -35.35
C ALA A 89 12.48 -26.03 -34.05
N GLN A 90 13.05 -26.93 -33.29
CA GLN A 90 13.69 -26.59 -32.00
C GLN A 90 15.21 -26.68 -32.15
N PRO A 91 15.97 -25.73 -31.60
CA PRO A 91 17.44 -25.76 -31.64
C PRO A 91 18.01 -26.91 -30.81
N GLY A 92 19.17 -27.38 -31.16
CA GLY A 92 19.95 -28.29 -30.36
C GLY A 92 20.38 -27.64 -29.02
N LYS A 93 20.53 -28.44 -27.98
CA LYS A 93 20.91 -27.90 -26.65
C LYS A 93 22.24 -27.14 -26.65
N GLU A 94 23.22 -27.64 -27.40
CA GLU A 94 24.53 -27.00 -27.50
C GLU A 94 24.48 -25.70 -28.29
N GLU A 95 23.69 -25.69 -29.36
CA GLU A 95 23.47 -24.49 -30.19
C GLU A 95 22.75 -23.39 -29.45
N LEU A 96 21.66 -23.74 -28.71
CA LEU A 96 20.95 -22.79 -27.87
C LEU A 96 21.85 -22.25 -26.75
N ALA A 97 22.60 -23.13 -26.07
CA ALA A 97 23.51 -22.73 -25.00
C ALA A 97 24.60 -21.75 -25.49
N LYS A 98 25.10 -21.96 -26.72
CA LYS A 98 26.07 -21.06 -27.33
C LYS A 98 25.46 -19.66 -27.60
N VAL A 99 24.28 -19.60 -28.21
CA VAL A 99 23.60 -18.33 -28.52
C VAL A 99 23.24 -17.57 -27.25
N VAL A 100 22.70 -18.26 -26.24
CA VAL A 100 22.41 -17.69 -24.92
C VAL A 100 23.68 -17.16 -24.25
N GLY A 101 24.79 -17.88 -24.34
CA GLY A 101 26.09 -17.46 -23.84
C GLY A 101 26.60 -16.20 -24.54
N ASP A 102 26.57 -16.17 -25.87
CA ASP A 102 27.03 -15.03 -26.69
C ASP A 102 26.18 -13.76 -26.45
N LEU A 103 24.85 -13.90 -26.32
CA LEU A 103 23.96 -12.81 -25.95
C LEU A 103 24.23 -12.31 -24.53
N THR A 104 24.37 -13.21 -23.56
CA THR A 104 24.67 -12.86 -22.17
C THR A 104 25.96 -12.07 -22.05
N GLU A 105 27.04 -12.50 -22.73
CA GLU A 105 28.33 -11.81 -22.70
C GLU A 105 28.24 -10.42 -23.37
N SER A 106 27.50 -10.31 -24.49
CA SER A 106 27.29 -9.04 -25.18
C SER A 106 26.48 -8.07 -24.29
N LEU A 107 25.42 -8.52 -23.62
CA LEU A 107 24.63 -7.72 -22.70
C LEU A 107 25.41 -7.30 -21.45
N GLN A 108 26.21 -8.18 -20.87
CA GLN A 108 27.10 -7.83 -19.75
C GLN A 108 28.13 -6.76 -20.15
N SER A 109 28.66 -6.86 -21.35
CA SER A 109 29.61 -5.86 -21.88
C SER A 109 28.90 -4.53 -22.14
N ALA A 110 27.67 -4.58 -22.67
CA ALA A 110 26.84 -3.40 -22.85
C ALA A 110 26.47 -2.76 -21.49
N GLN A 111 26.14 -3.54 -20.50
CA GLN A 111 25.85 -3.06 -19.14
C GLN A 111 27.05 -2.31 -18.53
N LYS A 112 28.25 -2.86 -18.68
CA LYS A 112 29.47 -2.18 -18.23
C LYS A 112 29.71 -0.87 -18.98
N MET A 113 29.48 -0.84 -20.30
CA MET A 113 29.63 0.36 -21.12
C MET A 113 28.58 1.43 -20.79
N LEU A 114 27.34 1.02 -20.57
CA LEU A 114 26.19 1.91 -20.32
C LEU A 114 26.16 2.42 -18.87
N LYS A 115 26.91 1.81 -17.96
CA LYS A 115 26.94 2.16 -16.52
C LYS A 115 27.19 3.64 -16.26
N ASP A 116 28.00 4.28 -17.08
CA ASP A 116 28.38 5.69 -16.95
C ASP A 116 27.73 6.58 -18.03
N SER A 117 26.85 6.06 -18.86
CA SER A 117 26.24 6.81 -19.99
C SER A 117 25.21 7.85 -19.55
N GLY A 118 24.82 7.87 -18.27
CA GLY A 118 23.80 8.77 -17.74
C GLY A 118 22.50 8.63 -18.52
N GLY A 119 21.65 7.69 -18.17
CA GLY A 119 20.39 7.44 -18.88
C GLY A 119 19.49 8.68 -18.98
N GLU A 120 18.65 8.72 -20.01
CA GLU A 120 17.60 9.75 -20.11
C GLU A 120 16.54 9.49 -19.02
N ILE A 121 16.39 10.45 -18.12
CA ILE A 121 15.42 10.32 -17.03
C ILE A 121 14.10 10.87 -17.55
N ALA A 122 13.13 9.97 -17.77
CA ALA A 122 11.79 10.37 -18.10
C ALA A 122 11.14 11.14 -16.93
N LEU A 123 10.39 12.17 -17.26
CA LEU A 123 9.57 12.89 -16.30
C LEU A 123 8.59 11.90 -15.63
N ARG A 124 8.71 11.74 -14.31
CA ARG A 124 7.95 10.74 -13.57
C ARG A 124 6.85 11.38 -12.73
N ARG A 125 5.62 10.94 -12.95
CA ARG A 125 4.49 11.28 -12.10
C ARG A 125 4.63 10.59 -10.72
N LEU A 126 4.12 11.21 -9.67
CA LEU A 126 3.88 10.50 -8.40
C LEU A 126 2.93 9.33 -8.67
N ASN A 127 3.30 8.14 -8.24
CA ASN A 127 2.36 7.03 -8.22
C ASN A 127 1.30 7.23 -7.13
N LYS A 128 0.26 6.43 -7.13
CA LYS A 128 -0.87 6.52 -6.19
C LYS A 128 -0.41 6.54 -4.73
N ARG A 129 0.51 5.66 -4.35
CA ARG A 129 1.08 5.59 -3.00
C ARG A 129 1.83 6.86 -2.63
N GLU A 130 2.68 7.36 -3.53
CA GLU A 130 3.48 8.58 -3.33
C GLU A 130 2.59 9.83 -3.22
N TYR A 131 1.54 9.91 -4.03
CA TYR A 131 0.57 11.00 -3.94
C TYR A 131 -0.14 11.01 -2.57
N ILE A 132 -0.65 9.84 -2.12
CA ILE A 132 -1.33 9.71 -0.83
C ILE A 132 -0.42 10.08 0.34
N THR A 133 0.83 9.59 0.33
CA THR A 133 1.79 9.90 1.40
C THR A 133 2.25 11.35 1.37
N THR A 134 2.38 11.94 0.18
CA THR A 134 2.70 13.37 0.02
C THR A 134 1.58 14.24 0.59
N ILE A 135 0.32 13.93 0.29
CA ILE A 135 -0.84 14.64 0.87
C ILE A 135 -0.85 14.49 2.39
N LYS A 136 -0.63 13.28 2.91
CA LYS A 136 -0.57 13.04 4.36
C LYS A 136 0.51 13.90 5.02
N ASP A 137 1.71 13.93 4.47
CA ASP A 137 2.84 14.66 5.06
C ASP A 137 2.67 16.18 4.91
N LEU A 138 2.04 16.65 3.84
CA LEU A 138 1.78 18.08 3.60
C LEU A 138 0.59 18.61 4.38
N MET A 139 -0.55 17.92 4.30
CA MET A 139 -1.85 18.38 4.80
C MET A 139 -2.20 17.83 6.19
N GLY A 140 -1.46 16.81 6.69
CA GLY A 140 -1.69 16.19 7.99
C GLY A 140 -2.84 15.19 8.05
N ILE A 141 -3.50 14.91 6.94
CA ILE A 141 -4.64 13.98 6.87
C ILE A 141 -4.33 12.74 6.02
N ARG A 142 -4.82 11.58 6.44
CA ARG A 142 -4.76 10.34 5.64
C ARG A 142 -5.98 10.25 4.75
N ILE A 143 -5.76 9.87 3.49
CA ILE A 143 -6.82 9.80 2.47
C ILE A 143 -6.94 8.39 1.91
N ASN A 144 -8.18 7.99 1.56
CA ASN A 144 -8.41 6.77 0.79
C ASN A 144 -8.18 7.05 -0.70
N GLY A 145 -7.21 6.36 -1.27
CA GLY A 145 -6.86 6.50 -2.69
C GLY A 145 -7.61 5.57 -3.64
N GLU A 146 -8.64 4.83 -3.21
CA GLU A 146 -9.35 3.86 -4.08
C GLU A 146 -9.88 4.47 -5.37
N LYS A 147 -10.29 5.74 -5.33
CA LYS A 147 -10.81 6.46 -6.49
C LYS A 147 -9.75 7.15 -7.34
N LEU A 148 -8.52 7.25 -6.84
CA LEU A 148 -7.44 7.71 -7.69
C LEU A 148 -7.17 6.68 -8.79
N PRO A 149 -6.81 7.15 -10.00
CA PRO A 149 -6.44 6.27 -11.08
C PRO A 149 -5.37 5.27 -10.64
N ASP A 150 -5.53 4.02 -11.03
CA ASP A 150 -4.52 3.02 -10.78
C ASP A 150 -3.25 3.32 -11.59
N ASP A 151 -2.12 2.96 -11.01
CA ASP A 151 -0.85 3.02 -11.70
C ASP A 151 -0.78 1.89 -12.73
N PRO A 152 -0.03 2.06 -13.82
CA PRO A 152 0.12 1.05 -14.87
C PRO A 152 0.50 -0.31 -14.29
N SER A 153 -0.17 -1.36 -14.77
CA SER A 153 0.09 -2.74 -14.37
C SER A 153 1.27 -3.33 -15.14
N GLY A 154 2.02 -4.25 -14.53
CA GLY A 154 2.99 -5.11 -15.19
C GLY A 154 4.45 -4.92 -14.81
N ARG A 155 4.87 -3.76 -14.33
CA ARG A 155 6.21 -3.48 -13.81
C ARG A 155 6.14 -2.61 -12.55
N PHE A 156 7.28 -2.13 -12.08
CA PHE A 156 7.30 -1.22 -10.93
C PHE A 156 6.56 0.11 -11.23
N ASP A 157 5.73 0.55 -10.30
CA ASP A 157 4.94 1.78 -10.36
C ASP A 157 5.78 3.07 -10.34
N THR A 158 7.09 2.93 -10.22
CA THR A 158 8.09 4.01 -10.26
C THR A 158 8.75 4.20 -11.64
N ILE A 159 8.38 3.42 -12.66
CA ILE A 159 8.89 3.56 -14.02
C ILE A 159 8.12 4.66 -14.76
N GLY A 160 8.79 5.78 -15.06
CA GLY A 160 8.15 6.99 -15.58
C GLY A 160 7.57 6.89 -17.00
N GLN A 161 8.11 6.03 -17.84
CA GLN A 161 7.72 5.92 -19.26
C GLN A 161 6.23 5.63 -19.48
N ASN A 162 5.57 4.97 -18.53
CA ASN A 162 4.17 4.55 -18.62
C ASN A 162 3.21 5.42 -17.77
N GLN A 163 3.65 6.56 -17.22
CA GLN A 163 2.88 7.35 -16.27
C GLN A 163 2.27 8.63 -16.88
N SER A 164 1.70 8.55 -18.09
CA SER A 164 0.92 9.65 -18.66
C SER A 164 -0.39 9.89 -17.91
N LEU A 165 -0.89 11.13 -17.90
CA LEU A 165 -2.20 11.49 -17.40
C LEU A 165 -3.14 11.81 -18.55
N THR A 166 -4.30 11.17 -18.56
CA THR A 166 -5.41 11.56 -19.43
C THR A 166 -6.18 12.74 -18.81
N ALA A 167 -6.93 13.47 -19.63
CA ALA A 167 -7.78 14.58 -19.14
C ALA A 167 -8.77 14.10 -18.05
N MET A 168 -9.38 12.92 -18.21
CA MET A 168 -10.29 12.32 -17.23
C MET A 168 -9.60 11.97 -15.91
N GLN A 169 -8.36 11.48 -15.99
CA GLN A 169 -7.57 11.24 -14.77
C GLN A 169 -7.21 12.52 -14.07
N LEU A 170 -6.85 13.59 -14.80
CA LEU A 170 -6.57 14.90 -14.23
C LEU A 170 -7.81 15.48 -13.53
N GLU A 171 -8.99 15.36 -14.14
CA GLU A 171 -10.26 15.75 -13.51
C GLU A 171 -10.51 15.00 -12.20
N THR A 172 -10.18 13.71 -12.16
CA THR A 172 -10.27 12.89 -10.95
C THR A 172 -9.34 13.39 -9.85
N TYR A 173 -8.08 13.71 -10.20
CA TYR A 173 -7.13 14.32 -9.27
C TYR A 173 -7.63 15.68 -8.77
N PHE A 174 -8.23 16.49 -9.64
CA PHE A 174 -8.75 17.81 -9.27
C PHE A 174 -9.88 17.69 -8.24
N LYS A 175 -10.91 16.88 -8.52
CA LYS A 175 -12.01 16.63 -7.58
C LYS A 175 -11.50 16.08 -6.23
N PHE A 176 -10.56 15.18 -6.31
CA PHE A 176 -9.95 14.58 -5.12
C PHE A 176 -9.16 15.62 -4.30
N ALA A 177 -8.32 16.43 -4.94
CA ALA A 177 -7.54 17.49 -4.29
C ALA A 177 -8.43 18.54 -3.66
N GLN A 178 -9.56 18.88 -4.29
CA GLN A 178 -10.54 19.85 -3.74
C GLN A 178 -11.14 19.33 -2.43
N GLU A 179 -11.55 18.06 -2.38
CA GLU A 179 -12.07 17.45 -1.16
C GLU A 179 -10.98 17.32 -0.07
N VAL A 180 -9.75 17.05 -0.45
CA VAL A 180 -8.60 17.06 0.46
C VAL A 180 -8.39 18.45 1.06
N ALA A 181 -8.38 19.51 0.25
CA ALA A 181 -8.22 20.90 0.71
C ALA A 181 -9.34 21.31 1.68
N LYS A 182 -10.60 21.00 1.34
CA LYS A 182 -11.76 21.24 2.22
C LYS A 182 -11.62 20.53 3.56
N THR A 183 -11.24 19.26 3.54
CA THR A 183 -11.10 18.43 4.73
C THR A 183 -9.94 18.90 5.60
N ALA A 184 -8.79 19.17 5.00
CA ALA A 184 -7.63 19.65 5.74
C ALA A 184 -7.90 21.00 6.41
N LEU A 185 -8.56 21.94 5.70
CA LEU A 185 -9.02 23.20 6.29
C LEU A 185 -9.98 22.96 7.46
N HIS A 186 -10.98 22.10 7.30
CA HIS A 186 -11.90 21.79 8.39
C HIS A 186 -11.15 21.33 9.64
N TRP A 187 -10.30 20.33 9.53
CA TRP A 187 -9.56 19.82 10.68
C TRP A 187 -8.51 20.79 11.22
N ALA A 188 -7.88 21.59 10.36
CA ALA A 188 -6.95 22.60 10.82
C ALA A 188 -7.60 23.68 11.70
N TYR A 189 -8.90 23.93 11.53
CA TYR A 189 -9.67 24.85 12.40
C TYR A 189 -10.07 24.21 13.73
N GLU A 190 -10.20 22.88 13.79
CA GLU A 190 -10.56 22.20 15.03
C GLU A 190 -9.35 22.17 16.01
N PRO A 191 -9.57 22.44 17.32
CA PRO A 191 -8.51 22.33 18.31
C PRO A 191 -8.08 20.88 18.46
N ARG A 192 -6.78 20.64 18.66
CA ARG A 192 -6.28 19.33 19.07
C ARG A 192 -6.74 19.05 20.51
N GLN A 193 -7.25 17.84 20.73
CA GLN A 193 -7.79 17.43 22.03
C GLN A 193 -6.73 16.63 22.80
N GLU A 194 -6.86 16.59 24.12
CA GLU A 194 -6.04 15.73 24.96
C GLU A 194 -6.42 14.25 24.77
N SER A 195 -5.42 13.39 24.84
CA SER A 195 -5.65 11.94 24.77
C SER A 195 -6.31 11.41 26.04
N LYS A 196 -7.32 10.59 25.88
CA LYS A 196 -8.05 9.92 26.97
C LYS A 196 -8.70 8.65 26.46
N VAL A 197 -9.20 7.84 27.34
CA VAL A 197 -10.11 6.75 26.99
C VAL A 197 -11.43 7.38 26.50
N LEU A 198 -11.70 7.19 25.19
CA LEU A 198 -12.88 7.75 24.53
C LEU A 198 -14.11 6.88 24.73
N GLU A 199 -13.91 5.58 24.66
CA GLU A 199 -14.96 4.58 24.84
C GLU A 199 -14.33 3.32 25.43
N ARG A 200 -14.98 2.75 26.45
CA ARG A 200 -14.69 1.42 26.97
C ARG A 200 -15.99 0.67 27.13
N ARG A 201 -16.04 -0.52 26.60
CA ARG A 201 -17.20 -1.38 26.70
C ARG A 201 -16.83 -2.69 27.36
N GLU A 202 -17.44 -2.93 28.51
CA GLU A 202 -17.41 -4.21 29.20
C GLU A 202 -18.52 -5.10 28.63
N PHE A 203 -18.23 -6.37 28.40
CA PHE A 203 -19.20 -7.30 27.79
C PHE A 203 -19.93 -8.16 28.82
N ALA A 204 -19.49 -8.13 30.08
CA ALA A 204 -20.23 -8.71 31.18
C ALA A 204 -21.38 -7.76 31.62
N ASN A 205 -22.25 -8.17 32.42
CA ASN A 205 -23.37 -7.49 33.13
C ASN A 205 -23.65 -5.99 32.88
N THR A 206 -22.70 -5.23 32.32
CA THR A 206 -22.81 -3.78 32.09
C THR A 206 -23.69 -3.43 30.91
N GLU A 207 -23.92 -4.36 29.98
CA GLU A 207 -24.80 -4.12 28.83
C GLU A 207 -26.26 -4.38 29.20
N THR A 208 -27.04 -3.33 29.36
CA THR A 208 -28.44 -3.37 29.79
C THR A 208 -29.29 -4.36 28.98
N ARG A 209 -29.05 -4.49 27.66
CA ARG A 209 -29.80 -5.43 26.81
C ARG A 209 -29.44 -6.88 27.11
N SER A 210 -28.15 -7.19 27.20
CA SER A 210 -27.65 -8.54 27.51
C SER A 210 -28.09 -8.99 28.90
N LYS A 211 -28.05 -8.10 29.86
CA LYS A 211 -28.55 -8.35 31.21
C LYS A 211 -30.04 -8.67 31.22
N ARG A 212 -30.86 -7.87 30.53
CA ARG A 212 -32.32 -8.14 30.42
C ARG A 212 -32.63 -9.47 29.76
N ILE A 213 -31.89 -9.83 28.68
CA ILE A 213 -32.04 -11.12 28.02
C ILE A 213 -31.72 -12.24 28.99
N TYR A 214 -30.63 -12.13 29.70
CA TYR A 214 -30.19 -13.15 30.67
C TYR A 214 -31.23 -13.30 31.80
N GLU A 215 -31.64 -12.21 32.45
CA GLU A 215 -32.63 -12.22 33.52
C GLU A 215 -33.97 -12.80 33.07
N PHE A 216 -34.43 -12.47 31.85
CA PHE A 216 -35.63 -13.02 31.30
C PHE A 216 -35.52 -14.53 31.04
N MET A 217 -34.40 -14.98 30.44
CA MET A 217 -34.20 -16.38 30.12
C MET A 217 -33.97 -17.25 31.37
N GLU A 218 -33.41 -16.68 32.46
CA GLU A 218 -33.35 -17.36 33.76
C GLU A 218 -34.76 -17.65 34.29
N LYS A 219 -35.68 -16.67 34.21
CA LYS A 219 -37.10 -16.89 34.57
C LYS A 219 -37.75 -17.98 33.70
N VAL A 220 -37.49 -17.96 32.40
CA VAL A 220 -37.99 -19.03 31.49
C VAL A 220 -37.41 -20.39 31.87
N ARG A 221 -36.13 -20.48 32.27
CA ARG A 221 -35.50 -21.71 32.75
C ARG A 221 -36.20 -22.26 34.00
N LEU A 222 -36.56 -21.40 34.95
CA LEU A 222 -37.29 -21.83 36.15
C LEU A 222 -38.64 -22.47 35.80
N VAL A 223 -39.36 -21.94 34.80
CA VAL A 223 -40.63 -22.54 34.33
C VAL A 223 -40.38 -23.87 33.63
N LYS A 224 -39.44 -23.89 32.65
CA LYS A 224 -39.27 -25.08 31.78
C LYS A 224 -38.52 -26.23 32.44
N LYS A 225 -37.56 -25.97 33.29
CA LYS A 225 -36.69 -27.00 33.89
C LYS A 225 -37.03 -27.33 35.34
N GLU A 226 -37.51 -26.33 36.08
CA GLU A 226 -37.81 -26.51 37.50
C GLU A 226 -39.30 -26.67 37.75
N GLY A 227 -40.14 -26.62 36.71
CA GLY A 227 -41.59 -26.84 36.84
C GLY A 227 -42.36 -25.74 37.55
N LYS A 228 -41.75 -24.57 37.78
CA LYS A 228 -42.46 -23.41 38.37
C LYS A 228 -43.50 -22.87 37.43
N THR A 229 -44.56 -22.28 37.98
CA THR A 229 -45.51 -21.48 37.16
C THR A 229 -44.83 -20.18 36.69
N PRO A 230 -45.26 -19.59 35.56
CA PRO A 230 -44.74 -18.31 35.09
C PRO A 230 -44.74 -17.21 36.18
N ALA A 231 -45.81 -17.14 36.99
CA ALA A 231 -45.92 -16.18 38.07
C ALA A 231 -44.88 -16.40 39.17
N GLU A 232 -44.65 -17.66 39.57
CA GLU A 232 -43.62 -18.03 40.55
C GLU A 232 -42.21 -17.76 40.05
N ALA A 233 -42.00 -17.80 38.73
CA ALA A 233 -40.73 -17.42 38.08
C ALA A 233 -40.61 -15.90 37.87
N GLY A 234 -41.64 -15.12 38.22
CA GLY A 234 -41.63 -13.67 38.07
C GLY A 234 -41.83 -13.19 36.60
N LEU A 235 -42.54 -14.00 35.79
CA LEU A 235 -42.97 -13.63 34.45
C LEU A 235 -44.44 -13.18 34.49
N THR A 236 -44.78 -12.13 33.75
CA THR A 236 -46.17 -11.76 33.51
C THR A 236 -46.83 -12.76 32.55
N GLN A 237 -48.17 -12.84 32.60
CA GLN A 237 -48.92 -13.70 31.66
C GLN A 237 -48.66 -13.28 30.20
N GLU A 238 -48.52 -11.99 29.94
CA GLU A 238 -48.25 -11.46 28.61
C GLU A 238 -46.86 -11.86 28.10
N GLU A 239 -45.80 -11.70 28.95
CA GLU A 239 -44.44 -12.12 28.63
C GLU A 239 -44.35 -13.61 28.37
N TRP A 240 -45.00 -14.44 29.23
CA TRP A 240 -45.02 -15.87 29.06
C TRP A 240 -45.77 -16.30 27.79
N LYS A 241 -46.96 -15.75 27.57
CA LYS A 241 -47.77 -16.05 26.37
C LYS A 241 -47.00 -15.70 25.10
N LYS A 242 -46.38 -14.55 25.06
CA LYS A 242 -45.55 -14.13 23.92
C LYS A 242 -44.39 -15.08 23.70
N TYR A 243 -43.67 -15.48 24.74
CA TYR A 243 -42.57 -16.43 24.64
C TYR A 243 -43.06 -17.84 24.24
N ASP A 244 -44.13 -18.32 24.82
CA ASP A 244 -44.65 -19.67 24.59
C ASP A 244 -45.28 -19.80 23.19
N THR A 245 -45.97 -18.74 22.72
CA THR A 245 -46.59 -18.71 21.38
C THR A 245 -45.56 -18.51 20.26
N ASP A 246 -44.61 -17.61 20.51
CA ASP A 246 -43.59 -17.22 19.51
C ASP A 246 -42.23 -17.92 19.74
N GLY A 247 -42.15 -18.89 20.62
CA GLY A 247 -41.00 -19.56 21.19
C GLY A 247 -39.79 -19.82 20.26
N PRO A 248 -38.88 -20.72 20.58
CA PRO A 248 -37.64 -20.94 19.82
C PRO A 248 -37.82 -21.26 18.35
N ASN A 249 -39.03 -21.70 17.98
CA ASN A 249 -39.39 -22.05 16.61
C ASN A 249 -40.15 -20.92 15.86
N ALA A 250 -40.30 -19.73 16.47
CA ALA A 250 -40.96 -18.61 15.83
C ALA A 250 -40.15 -18.12 14.61
N GLN A 251 -40.84 -17.92 13.49
CA GLN A 251 -40.25 -17.47 12.22
C GLN A 251 -39.54 -16.09 12.32
N ASN A 252 -39.80 -15.31 13.37
CA ASN A 252 -39.21 -13.98 13.57
C ASN A 252 -37.78 -13.98 14.15
N GLY A 253 -37.26 -15.11 14.58
CA GLY A 253 -35.89 -15.22 15.07
C GLY A 253 -35.54 -14.48 16.36
N VAL A 254 -36.40 -13.64 16.92
CA VAL A 254 -36.13 -12.78 18.09
C VAL A 254 -35.90 -13.63 19.34
N TRP A 255 -36.80 -14.55 19.66
CA TRP A 255 -36.69 -15.41 20.82
C TRP A 255 -35.58 -16.45 20.67
N GLN A 256 -35.42 -16.99 19.48
CA GLN A 256 -34.36 -17.91 19.19
C GLN A 256 -32.97 -17.27 19.40
N GLY A 257 -32.80 -16.02 18.97
CA GLY A 257 -31.54 -15.28 19.23
C GLY A 257 -31.31 -15.02 20.73
N GLN A 258 -32.39 -14.79 21.50
CA GLN A 258 -32.28 -14.61 22.96
C GLN A 258 -31.96 -15.92 23.69
N GLU A 259 -32.57 -17.02 23.33
CA GLU A 259 -32.29 -18.34 23.85
C GLU A 259 -30.84 -18.75 23.57
N GLN A 260 -30.37 -18.56 22.36
CA GLN A 260 -28.97 -18.83 21.98
C GLN A 260 -27.98 -17.96 22.77
N TYR A 261 -28.27 -16.67 22.92
CA TYR A 261 -27.45 -15.80 23.74
C TYR A 261 -27.37 -16.31 25.20
N TYR A 262 -28.48 -16.65 25.79
CA TYR A 262 -28.54 -17.18 27.16
C TYR A 262 -27.75 -18.49 27.27
N GLN A 263 -28.03 -19.47 26.42
CA GLN A 263 -27.37 -20.79 26.46
C GLN A 263 -25.82 -20.65 26.33
N ARG A 264 -25.37 -19.74 25.52
CA ARG A 264 -23.93 -19.52 25.31
C ARG A 264 -23.25 -18.83 26.50
N ASN A 265 -23.93 -17.95 27.18
CA ASN A 265 -23.34 -17.07 28.17
C ASN A 265 -23.70 -17.41 29.62
N MET A 266 -24.57 -18.37 29.86
CA MET A 266 -25.12 -18.64 31.19
C MET A 266 -24.07 -18.95 32.26
N HIS A 267 -22.92 -19.48 31.89
CA HIS A 267 -21.84 -19.84 32.81
C HIS A 267 -20.72 -18.80 32.93
N ILE A 268 -20.73 -17.75 32.11
CA ILE A 268 -19.72 -16.69 32.11
C ILE A 268 -20.29 -15.28 32.06
N HIS A 269 -21.61 -15.15 32.22
CA HIS A 269 -22.32 -13.88 32.03
C HIS A 269 -21.75 -12.72 32.87
N ASP A 270 -21.30 -13.01 34.08
CA ASP A 270 -20.67 -12.06 35.02
C ASP A 270 -19.20 -11.74 34.68
N LYS A 271 -18.52 -12.56 33.90
CA LYS A 271 -17.11 -12.38 33.54
C LYS A 271 -16.94 -11.72 32.16
N GLY A 272 -17.86 -11.93 31.26
CA GLY A 272 -17.78 -11.44 29.90
C GLY A 272 -18.78 -12.09 28.95
N ARG A 273 -18.45 -12.14 27.67
CA ARG A 273 -19.30 -12.69 26.62
C ARG A 273 -18.58 -13.71 25.78
N MET A 274 -19.23 -14.83 25.49
CA MET A 274 -18.75 -15.77 24.48
C MET A 274 -19.10 -15.33 23.08
N LEU A 275 -18.12 -15.40 22.19
CA LEU A 275 -18.24 -15.11 20.77
C LEU A 275 -18.08 -16.43 20.02
N SER A 276 -19.17 -16.97 19.53
CA SER A 276 -19.13 -18.09 18.60
C SER A 276 -19.02 -17.57 17.17
N HIS A 277 -18.45 -18.37 16.30
CA HIS A 277 -17.95 -18.03 14.97
C HIS A 277 -18.88 -17.28 13.99
N ASP A 278 -20.16 -17.12 14.27
CA ASP A 278 -21.12 -16.61 13.30
C ASP A 278 -21.78 -15.27 13.63
N LEU A 279 -21.54 -14.69 14.80
CA LEU A 279 -22.31 -13.54 15.28
C LEU A 279 -21.45 -12.35 15.74
N LEU A 280 -20.30 -12.18 15.20
CA LEU A 280 -19.26 -11.39 15.82
C LEU A 280 -19.40 -9.89 15.66
N VAL A 281 -19.98 -9.42 14.57
CA VAL A 281 -19.88 -8.02 14.19
C VAL A 281 -20.86 -7.13 14.95
N GLU A 282 -22.05 -7.63 15.26
CA GLU A 282 -23.11 -6.77 15.85
C GLU A 282 -23.00 -6.56 17.35
N HIS A 283 -22.26 -7.41 18.05
CA HIS A 283 -22.38 -7.48 19.51
C HIS A 283 -21.12 -7.10 20.27
N VAL A 284 -19.99 -6.97 19.60
CA VAL A 284 -18.71 -6.60 20.20
C VAL A 284 -18.12 -5.42 19.44
N GLY A 285 -18.47 -4.23 19.83
CA GLY A 285 -17.98 -3.03 19.16
C GLY A 285 -17.98 -1.82 20.10
N VAL A 286 -17.05 -0.92 19.85
CA VAL A 286 -16.98 0.39 20.47
C VAL A 286 -17.20 1.47 19.44
N PHE A 287 -17.85 2.57 19.85
CA PHE A 287 -18.26 3.64 18.96
C PHE A 287 -17.60 4.93 19.42
N PHE A 288 -16.88 5.63 18.55
CA PHE A 288 -16.30 6.91 18.90
C PHE A 288 -16.21 7.86 17.69
N ARG A 289 -16.01 9.15 17.98
CA ARG A 289 -15.70 10.14 16.94
C ARG A 289 -14.19 10.28 16.84
N HIS A 290 -13.67 10.30 15.63
CA HIS A 290 -12.24 10.43 15.40
C HIS A 290 -11.87 11.79 14.79
N ASP A 291 -10.64 12.22 15.06
CA ASP A 291 -9.96 13.30 14.36
C ASP A 291 -9.06 12.69 13.28
N ALA A 292 -9.20 13.13 12.02
CA ALA A 292 -8.45 12.58 10.90
C ALA A 292 -6.93 12.83 10.95
N ARG A 293 -6.48 13.76 11.80
CA ARG A 293 -5.06 14.09 12.04
C ARG A 293 -4.39 13.16 13.05
N ALA A 294 -5.20 12.48 13.87
CA ALA A 294 -4.74 11.67 14.99
C ALA A 294 -4.63 10.18 14.63
N HIS A 295 -4.03 9.44 15.55
CA HIS A 295 -4.17 7.99 15.61
C HIS A 295 -4.76 7.61 16.98
N TYR A 296 -5.23 6.36 17.07
CA TYR A 296 -5.92 5.85 18.25
C TYR A 296 -5.37 4.47 18.56
N ARG A 297 -5.40 4.14 19.84
CA ARG A 297 -5.08 2.81 20.33
C ARG A 297 -6.37 2.06 20.59
N VAL A 298 -6.56 0.93 19.95
CA VAL A 298 -7.72 0.06 20.14
C VAL A 298 -7.27 -1.19 20.85
N ARG A 299 -7.80 -1.46 22.03
CA ARG A 299 -7.46 -2.62 22.84
C ARG A 299 -8.65 -3.57 22.96
N PHE A 300 -8.37 -4.83 22.88
CA PHE A 300 -9.31 -5.92 23.12
C PHE A 300 -8.75 -6.82 24.22
N CYS A 301 -9.57 -7.10 25.22
CA CYS A 301 -9.25 -8.05 26.26
C CYS A 301 -10.14 -9.28 26.11
N GLY A 302 -9.52 -10.46 25.98
CA GLY A 302 -10.24 -11.71 25.81
C GLY A 302 -9.36 -12.93 25.99
N GLY A 303 -9.93 -14.09 25.77
CA GLY A 303 -9.26 -15.36 25.93
C GLY A 303 -9.97 -16.48 25.19
N ILE A 304 -9.44 -17.68 25.34
CA ILE A 304 -9.97 -18.92 24.79
C ILE A 304 -10.74 -19.63 25.90
N VAL A 305 -11.83 -20.28 25.52
CA VAL A 305 -12.59 -21.12 26.46
C VAL A 305 -11.84 -22.40 26.75
N ASP A 306 -11.88 -22.87 28.01
CA ASP A 306 -11.15 -24.04 28.46
C ASP A 306 -11.41 -25.29 27.60
N GLY A 307 -10.36 -26.06 27.36
CA GLY A 307 -10.41 -27.28 26.55
C GLY A 307 -10.13 -27.07 25.05
N VAL A 308 -9.92 -25.84 24.61
CA VAL A 308 -9.56 -25.54 23.21
C VAL A 308 -8.09 -25.83 22.98
N LYS A 309 -7.78 -26.83 22.17
CA LYS A 309 -6.41 -27.16 21.75
C LYS A 309 -5.92 -26.33 20.56
N VAL A 310 -6.82 -25.66 19.85
CA VAL A 310 -6.52 -24.90 18.63
C VAL A 310 -6.60 -23.41 18.94
N ARG A 311 -5.48 -22.73 18.79
CA ARG A 311 -5.42 -21.26 18.91
C ARG A 311 -6.20 -20.60 17.78
N ARG A 312 -6.82 -19.46 18.04
CA ARG A 312 -7.62 -18.71 17.07
C ARG A 312 -7.03 -17.36 16.75
N GLY A 313 -6.92 -17.09 15.46
CA GLY A 313 -6.63 -15.77 14.93
C GLY A 313 -7.91 -14.97 14.77
N VAL A 314 -7.95 -13.76 15.31
CA VAL A 314 -9.04 -12.80 15.11
C VAL A 314 -8.54 -11.54 14.45
N ARG A 315 -9.42 -10.88 13.71
CA ARG A 315 -9.17 -9.55 13.17
C ARG A 315 -9.97 -8.51 13.92
N LEU A 316 -9.31 -7.42 14.23
CA LEU A 316 -9.97 -6.20 14.67
C LEU A 316 -10.30 -5.38 13.43
N MET A 317 -11.59 -5.11 13.22
CA MET A 317 -12.13 -4.49 12.02
C MET A 317 -12.71 -3.12 12.32
N GLU A 318 -12.41 -2.15 11.46
CA GLU A 318 -13.16 -0.91 11.37
C GLU A 318 -14.38 -1.10 10.46
N HIS A 319 -15.55 -0.72 10.94
CA HIS A 319 -16.79 -0.72 10.18
C HIS A 319 -17.43 0.67 10.14
N ASN A 320 -18.02 1.04 9.03
CA ASN A 320 -18.66 2.34 8.82
C ASN A 320 -20.12 2.41 9.33
N GLY A 321 -20.44 1.68 10.39
CA GLY A 321 -21.73 1.72 11.08
C GLY A 321 -22.85 0.90 10.45
N ARG A 322 -22.58 0.11 9.39
CA ARG A 322 -23.48 -0.94 8.90
C ARG A 322 -22.76 -2.28 8.95
N PHE A 323 -23.33 -3.20 9.66
CA PHE A 323 -22.79 -4.53 9.93
C PHE A 323 -22.96 -5.52 8.76
N SER A 324 -23.01 -5.09 7.53
CA SER A 324 -22.93 -6.02 6.41
C SER A 324 -21.46 -6.36 6.18
N GLY A 325 -21.06 -7.58 6.49
CA GLY A 325 -19.69 -8.11 6.50
C GLY A 325 -18.86 -8.02 5.21
N LYS A 326 -19.19 -7.09 4.30
CA LYS A 326 -18.48 -6.94 3.02
C LYS A 326 -17.55 -5.71 2.95
N HIS A 327 -17.56 -4.79 3.92
CA HIS A 327 -16.89 -3.49 3.77
C HIS A 327 -16.12 -2.98 5.00
N GLY A 328 -15.64 -3.87 5.84
CA GLY A 328 -14.78 -3.51 6.95
C GLY A 328 -13.28 -3.50 6.54
N ARG A 329 -12.50 -2.63 7.17
CA ARG A 329 -11.04 -2.60 7.04
C ARG A 329 -10.40 -3.23 8.28
N ALA A 330 -9.54 -4.23 8.08
CA ALA A 330 -8.74 -4.78 9.18
C ALA A 330 -7.72 -3.73 9.66
N ILE A 331 -7.67 -3.51 10.97
CA ILE A 331 -6.71 -2.62 11.63
C ILE A 331 -5.68 -3.40 12.45
N GLY A 332 -5.97 -4.65 12.79
CA GLY A 332 -5.07 -5.56 13.47
C GLY A 332 -5.52 -7.00 13.33
N SER A 333 -4.59 -7.92 13.49
CA SER A 333 -4.85 -9.35 13.57
C SER A 333 -4.10 -9.90 14.77
N PHE A 334 -4.77 -10.69 15.59
CA PHE A 334 -4.23 -11.20 16.83
C PHE A 334 -4.41 -12.70 16.92
N TRP A 335 -3.48 -13.34 17.56
CA TRP A 335 -3.57 -14.72 17.96
C TRP A 335 -4.03 -14.76 19.41
N ILE A 336 -5.32 -15.04 19.66
CA ILE A 336 -5.88 -14.98 21.00
C ILE A 336 -5.17 -15.98 21.90
N GLN A 337 -4.57 -15.43 22.93
CA GLN A 337 -3.96 -16.16 24.05
C GLN A 337 -4.83 -15.89 25.30
N GLY A 338 -4.46 -16.45 26.40
CA GLY A 338 -5.21 -16.25 27.62
C GLY A 338 -6.45 -17.15 27.72
N THR A 339 -7.04 -17.16 28.91
CA THR A 339 -8.20 -17.95 29.28
C THR A 339 -9.32 -17.04 29.82
N ILE A 340 -10.46 -17.60 30.17
CA ILE A 340 -11.55 -16.84 30.82
C ILE A 340 -11.06 -16.21 32.13
N ASP A 341 -10.26 -16.93 32.92
CA ASP A 341 -9.78 -16.44 34.23
C ASP A 341 -8.55 -15.52 34.11
N GLN A 342 -7.74 -15.72 33.07
CA GLN A 342 -6.55 -14.90 32.77
C GLN A 342 -6.58 -14.42 31.31
N PRO A 343 -7.49 -13.49 30.99
CA PRO A 343 -7.61 -12.99 29.63
C PRO A 343 -6.40 -12.13 29.22
N SER A 344 -5.99 -12.24 27.97
CA SER A 344 -4.93 -11.43 27.39
C SER A 344 -5.47 -10.12 26.80
N VAL A 345 -4.60 -9.10 26.78
CA VAL A 345 -4.90 -7.81 26.13
C VAL A 345 -4.14 -7.75 24.82
N HIS A 346 -4.88 -7.50 23.75
CA HIS A 346 -4.36 -7.30 22.40
C HIS A 346 -4.57 -5.86 21.97
N GLU A 347 -3.60 -5.27 21.28
CA GLU A 347 -3.61 -3.86 20.93
C GLU A 347 -3.35 -3.67 19.43
N ALA A 348 -4.10 -2.75 18.82
CA ALA A 348 -3.84 -2.27 17.47
C ALA A 348 -3.85 -0.75 17.40
N GLU A 349 -3.01 -0.21 16.57
CA GLU A 349 -3.00 1.22 16.26
C GLU A 349 -3.96 1.51 15.11
N TYR A 350 -4.92 2.38 15.36
CA TYR A 350 -5.90 2.80 14.36
C TYR A 350 -5.57 4.18 13.81
N HIS A 351 -5.47 4.26 12.50
CA HIS A 351 -5.30 5.50 11.78
C HIS A 351 -6.55 5.77 10.92
N PRO A 352 -7.33 6.80 11.24
CA PRO A 352 -8.46 7.20 10.42
C PRO A 352 -8.03 7.51 8.98
N ILE A 353 -8.83 7.07 8.02
CA ILE A 353 -8.62 7.34 6.60
C ILE A 353 -9.84 8.12 6.09
N PHE A 354 -9.60 9.31 5.55
CA PHE A 354 -10.63 10.10 4.92
C PHE A 354 -10.97 9.54 3.53
N ALA A 355 -12.25 9.32 3.27
CA ALA A 355 -12.77 8.94 1.95
C ALA A 355 -13.51 10.13 1.33
N PRO A 356 -13.05 10.69 0.20
CA PRO A 356 -13.61 11.89 -0.41
C PRO A 356 -15.09 11.83 -0.82
N ASP A 357 -15.65 10.63 -0.89
CA ASP A 357 -17.03 10.40 -1.39
C ASP A 357 -18.12 10.41 -0.36
N PHE A 358 -17.79 10.63 0.85
CA PHE A 358 -18.82 10.72 1.88
C PHE A 358 -19.65 11.97 1.67
N ARG A 359 -20.82 11.79 1.06
CA ARG A 359 -21.80 12.86 0.85
C ARG A 359 -22.05 13.59 2.16
N PRO A 360 -21.77 14.91 2.25
CA PRO A 360 -21.72 15.66 3.52
C PRO A 360 -23.07 15.70 4.27
N LYS A 361 -24.21 15.49 3.60
CA LYS A 361 -25.51 15.89 4.14
C LYS A 361 -26.04 15.03 5.28
N HIS A 362 -25.51 13.84 5.56
CA HIS A 362 -26.06 12.96 6.62
C HIS A 362 -25.03 12.21 7.48
N TRP A 363 -23.73 12.41 7.28
CA TRP A 363 -22.70 11.58 7.91
C TRP A 363 -21.92 12.22 9.04
N HIS A 364 -21.78 13.55 9.05
CA HIS A 364 -20.83 14.23 9.92
C HIS A 364 -21.25 14.41 11.38
N GLN A 365 -22.50 14.15 11.74
CA GLN A 365 -22.97 14.44 13.09
C GLN A 365 -23.35 13.25 13.95
N SER A 366 -23.52 12.05 13.42
CA SER A 366 -24.13 10.96 14.19
C SER A 366 -23.48 9.57 14.09
N ARG A 367 -22.43 9.36 13.29
CA ARG A 367 -21.89 7.99 13.15
C ARG A 367 -20.54 7.85 13.81
N LYS A 368 -20.54 7.04 14.82
CA LYS A 368 -19.39 6.52 15.54
C LYS A 368 -18.76 5.43 14.69
N HIS A 369 -17.44 5.42 14.58
CA HIS A 369 -16.74 4.26 14.02
C HIS A 369 -16.97 3.06 14.92
N VAL A 370 -17.15 1.90 14.32
CA VAL A 370 -17.34 0.65 15.04
C VAL A 370 -16.09 -0.18 14.85
N PHE A 371 -15.46 -0.57 15.93
CA PHE A 371 -14.47 -1.63 15.91
C PHE A 371 -15.14 -2.92 16.34
N ALA A 372 -14.94 -3.96 15.55
CA ALA A 372 -15.48 -5.27 15.85
C ALA A 372 -14.43 -6.34 15.63
N LEU A 373 -14.54 -7.44 16.35
CA LEU A 373 -13.75 -8.63 16.09
C LEU A 373 -14.42 -9.47 15.01
N GLU A 374 -13.65 -9.91 14.05
CA GLU A 374 -14.07 -10.89 13.06
C GLU A 374 -13.20 -12.14 13.16
N ASP A 375 -13.85 -13.29 13.28
CA ASP A 375 -13.24 -14.59 13.04
C ASP A 375 -13.92 -15.21 11.81
N LYS A 376 -13.33 -15.02 10.64
CA LYS A 376 -13.83 -15.67 9.43
C LYS A 376 -13.12 -16.99 9.24
N ARG A 377 -13.80 -18.07 9.55
CA ARG A 377 -13.42 -19.38 9.06
C ARG A 377 -13.79 -19.44 7.57
N GLY A 378 -12.78 -19.52 6.71
CA GLY A 378 -12.98 -19.85 5.30
C GLY A 378 -13.43 -21.30 5.17
N GLY A 379 -14.72 -21.55 5.09
CA GLY A 379 -15.30 -22.86 4.75
C GLY A 379 -16.48 -22.68 3.79
N PRO A 380 -16.72 -23.66 2.89
CA PRO A 380 -17.92 -23.67 2.06
C PRO A 380 -19.10 -23.96 2.96
N GLY A 381 -19.94 -22.99 3.20
CA GLY A 381 -21.11 -23.12 4.07
C GLY A 381 -21.53 -21.84 4.74
N PHE A 382 -20.77 -20.75 4.54
CA PHE A 382 -21.13 -19.47 5.12
C PHE A 382 -22.51 -18.96 4.67
N GLU A 383 -22.95 -19.32 3.46
CA GLU A 383 -24.30 -19.01 2.98
C GLU A 383 -25.37 -19.97 3.52
N GLN A 384 -25.02 -21.19 3.91
CA GLN A 384 -25.98 -22.17 4.46
C GLN A 384 -26.24 -21.99 5.96
N PHE A 385 -25.32 -21.37 6.71
CA PHE A 385 -25.46 -21.19 8.17
C PHE A 385 -26.52 -20.16 8.59
N TYR A 386 -26.98 -19.30 7.70
CA TYR A 386 -28.10 -18.38 8.00
C TYR A 386 -29.45 -19.10 8.17
N HIS A 387 -29.56 -20.38 7.79
CA HIS A 387 -30.86 -21.08 7.78
C HIS A 387 -30.89 -22.39 8.58
N HIS A 388 -29.80 -22.88 9.14
CA HIS A 388 -29.82 -24.10 9.94
C HIS A 388 -29.29 -23.84 11.35
N TYR A 389 -30.25 -23.55 12.25
CA TYR A 389 -29.98 -23.51 13.67
C TYR A 389 -30.01 -24.95 14.23
N GLU A 390 -28.88 -25.61 14.28
CA GLU A 390 -28.77 -26.78 15.16
C GLU A 390 -28.77 -26.32 16.62
N PRO A 391 -29.47 -27.02 17.53
CA PRO A 391 -29.42 -26.72 18.95
C PRO A 391 -27.97 -26.81 19.42
N ILE A 392 -27.43 -25.70 19.91
CA ILE A 392 -26.08 -25.68 20.47
C ILE A 392 -26.17 -26.41 21.80
N GLU A 393 -25.46 -27.53 21.94
CA GLU A 393 -25.24 -28.23 23.20
C GLU A 393 -24.85 -27.23 24.29
N PRO A 394 -25.31 -27.40 25.56
CA PRO A 394 -25.01 -26.49 26.67
C PRO A 394 -23.50 -26.32 26.95
N SER A 395 -22.67 -27.26 26.51
CA SER A 395 -21.22 -27.11 26.55
C SER A 395 -20.79 -26.14 25.48
N ALA A 396 -20.08 -25.08 25.86
CA ALA A 396 -19.48 -24.14 24.93
C ALA A 396 -18.74 -24.86 23.81
N PRO A 397 -18.99 -24.49 22.53
CA PRO A 397 -18.22 -25.07 21.44
C PRO A 397 -16.74 -24.93 21.72
N LYS A 398 -15.99 -26.01 21.53
CA LYS A 398 -14.53 -26.10 21.84
C LYS A 398 -13.65 -25.01 21.22
N ASP A 399 -14.20 -24.10 20.46
CA ASP A 399 -13.53 -23.08 19.67
C ASP A 399 -14.04 -21.66 19.92
N THR A 400 -14.64 -21.37 21.05
CA THR A 400 -15.26 -20.07 21.33
C THR A 400 -14.23 -19.11 21.93
N ILE A 401 -14.28 -17.87 21.45
CA ILE A 401 -13.51 -16.76 22.03
C ILE A 401 -14.30 -16.14 23.15
N PHE A 402 -13.65 -15.83 24.25
CA PHE A 402 -14.17 -15.05 25.33
C PHE A 402 -13.77 -13.58 25.18
N ALA A 403 -14.74 -12.67 25.19
CA ALA A 403 -14.53 -11.23 25.17
C ALA A 403 -14.88 -10.64 26.56
N LYS A 404 -13.93 -9.95 27.17
CA LYS A 404 -14.12 -9.26 28.44
C LYS A 404 -14.46 -7.80 28.23
N TRP A 405 -13.62 -7.07 27.49
CA TRP A 405 -13.85 -5.67 27.16
C TRP A 405 -13.11 -5.26 25.88
N MET A 406 -13.56 -4.15 25.30
CA MET A 406 -12.89 -3.44 24.21
C MET A 406 -12.82 -1.95 24.56
N GLU A 407 -11.70 -1.31 24.20
CA GLU A 407 -11.42 0.07 24.57
C GLU A 407 -10.76 0.82 23.43
N VAL A 408 -11.11 2.11 23.31
CA VAL A 408 -10.44 3.05 22.38
C VAL A 408 -9.89 4.22 23.19
N GLU A 409 -8.59 4.46 23.03
CA GLU A 409 -7.85 5.55 23.65
C GLU A 409 -7.30 6.48 22.57
N GLY A 410 -7.31 7.77 22.82
CA GLY A 410 -6.79 8.82 21.93
C GLY A 410 -7.57 10.12 22.13
N PRO A 411 -7.42 11.08 21.22
CA PRO A 411 -6.55 11.09 20.04
C PRO A 411 -5.07 11.27 20.40
N PHE A 412 -4.18 10.58 19.69
CA PHE A 412 -2.74 10.82 19.75
C PHE A 412 -2.30 11.55 18.48
N TYR A 413 -1.67 12.68 18.64
CA TYR A 413 -1.22 13.50 17.50
C TYR A 413 0.28 13.37 17.30
N GLY A 414 0.69 13.26 16.05
CA GLY A 414 2.06 13.52 15.62
C GLY A 414 2.39 15.02 15.60
N PRO A 415 3.58 15.38 15.14
CA PRO A 415 3.92 16.78 14.86
C PRO A 415 2.88 17.44 13.96
N LYS A 416 2.71 18.77 14.09
CA LYS A 416 1.84 19.53 13.17
C LYS A 416 2.36 19.41 11.74
N SER A 417 1.43 19.25 10.81
CA SER A 417 1.76 19.25 9.39
C SER A 417 2.23 20.64 8.94
N PRO A 418 2.96 20.74 7.83
CA PRO A 418 3.30 22.03 7.23
C PRO A 418 2.08 22.92 7.00
N PHE A 419 0.95 22.34 6.58
CA PHE A 419 -0.30 23.07 6.38
C PHE A 419 -0.86 23.61 7.71
N GLU A 420 -0.89 22.81 8.78
CA GLU A 420 -1.32 23.29 10.10
C GLU A 420 -0.42 24.43 10.60
N ASN A 421 0.90 24.35 10.37
CA ASN A 421 1.84 25.40 10.74
C ASN A 421 1.56 26.71 9.97
N LEU A 422 1.19 26.62 8.69
CA LEU A 422 0.79 27.80 7.91
C LEU A 422 -0.50 28.44 8.42
N ILE A 423 -1.51 27.61 8.73
CA ILE A 423 -2.77 28.08 9.33
C ILE A 423 -2.51 28.86 10.64
N GLU A 424 -1.58 28.39 11.46
CA GLU A 424 -1.20 29.08 12.70
C GLU A 424 -0.37 30.34 12.43
N LYS A 425 0.64 30.26 11.55
CA LYS A 425 1.50 31.40 11.20
C LYS A 425 0.71 32.59 10.73
N TYR A 426 -0.27 32.36 9.87
CA TYR A 426 -1.13 33.40 9.32
C TYR A 426 -2.38 33.69 10.17
N GLN A 427 -2.48 33.09 11.34
CA GLN A 427 -3.60 33.24 12.29
C GLN A 427 -4.98 33.05 11.63
N VAL A 428 -5.08 32.13 10.66
CA VAL A 428 -6.27 31.97 9.82
C VAL A 428 -7.55 31.70 10.63
N LYS A 429 -7.42 31.24 11.87
CA LYS A 429 -8.57 30.97 12.76
C LYS A 429 -9.15 32.23 13.42
N SER A 430 -8.36 33.25 13.63
CA SER A 430 -8.70 34.40 14.47
C SER A 430 -8.65 35.73 13.76
N ALA A 431 -7.92 35.84 12.63
CA ALA A 431 -7.84 37.08 11.85
C ALA A 431 -9.15 37.35 11.07
N SER A 432 -9.43 38.62 10.84
CA SER A 432 -10.54 39.00 9.95
C SER A 432 -10.24 38.64 8.50
N ASP A 433 -11.28 38.49 7.69
CA ASP A 433 -11.14 38.17 6.27
C ASP A 433 -10.31 39.25 5.52
N GLU A 434 -10.43 40.55 5.90
CA GLU A 434 -9.64 41.64 5.31
C GLU A 434 -8.14 41.45 5.61
N THR A 435 -7.79 41.07 6.84
CA THR A 435 -6.40 40.75 7.22
C THR A 435 -5.86 39.58 6.44
N LEU A 436 -6.68 38.55 6.27
CA LEU A 436 -6.33 37.36 5.51
C LEU A 436 -6.20 37.63 4.01
N ASP A 437 -7.01 38.53 3.44
CA ASP A 437 -6.89 38.97 2.05
C ASP A 437 -5.52 39.62 1.78
N LEU A 438 -5.00 40.42 2.72
CA LEU A 438 -3.66 41.02 2.61
C LEU A 438 -2.53 39.98 2.62
N SER A 439 -2.72 38.87 3.36
CA SER A 439 -1.72 37.82 3.48
C SER A 439 -1.90 36.64 2.51
N ALA A 440 -2.97 36.63 1.72
CA ALA A 440 -3.31 35.53 0.83
C ALA A 440 -2.19 35.18 -0.17
N LYS A 441 -1.49 36.21 -0.68
CA LYS A 441 -0.34 36.03 -1.57
C LYS A 441 0.78 35.25 -0.90
N ASP A 442 1.17 35.66 0.28
CA ASP A 442 2.29 35.04 1.01
C ASP A 442 1.93 33.63 1.49
N PHE A 443 0.68 33.46 1.95
CA PHE A 443 0.15 32.16 2.31
C PHE A 443 0.23 31.16 1.13
N LEU A 444 -0.24 31.54 -0.06
CA LEU A 444 -0.19 30.71 -1.26
C LEU A 444 1.24 30.45 -1.74
N ALA A 445 2.11 31.47 -1.65
CA ALA A 445 3.51 31.32 -2.03
C ALA A 445 4.24 30.30 -1.11
N GLU A 446 4.04 30.41 0.21
CA GLU A 446 4.65 29.49 1.17
C GLU A 446 4.05 28.08 1.07
N PHE A 447 2.72 27.97 0.95
CA PHE A 447 2.10 26.68 0.73
C PHE A 447 2.63 26.00 -0.53
N GLY A 448 2.72 26.73 -1.63
CA GLY A 448 3.26 26.21 -2.87
C GLY A 448 4.73 25.82 -2.76
N LYS A 449 5.56 26.58 -2.04
CA LYS A 449 6.96 26.23 -1.78
C LYS A 449 7.06 24.86 -1.07
N VAL A 450 6.22 24.63 -0.06
CA VAL A 450 6.21 23.35 0.65
C VAL A 450 5.66 22.22 -0.23
N ALA A 451 4.55 22.47 -0.95
CA ALA A 451 3.94 21.51 -1.86
C ALA A 451 4.89 21.11 -3.00
N TYR A 452 5.68 22.05 -3.52
CA TYR A 452 6.68 21.81 -4.57
C TYR A 452 8.06 21.40 -4.03
N ARG A 453 8.08 20.82 -2.84
CA ARG A 453 9.28 20.22 -2.27
C ARG A 453 10.45 21.21 -2.16
N ASN A 454 10.15 22.39 -1.58
CA ASN A 454 11.05 23.56 -1.39
C ASN A 454 11.40 24.34 -2.68
N ARG A 455 10.69 24.12 -3.78
CA ARG A 455 10.81 24.95 -4.98
C ARG A 455 9.74 26.04 -4.98
N THR A 456 10.14 27.26 -5.32
CA THR A 456 9.23 28.41 -5.34
C THR A 456 8.21 28.35 -6.46
N ILE A 457 7.02 28.90 -6.22
CA ILE A 457 6.03 29.15 -7.27
C ILE A 457 6.54 30.30 -8.15
N SER A 458 6.34 30.20 -9.47
CA SER A 458 6.61 31.34 -10.36
C SER A 458 5.64 32.48 -10.09
N ASN A 459 6.13 33.75 -10.21
CA ASN A 459 5.29 34.91 -10.00
C ASN A 459 4.05 34.89 -10.91
N GLU A 460 4.19 34.47 -12.16
CA GLU A 460 3.08 34.37 -13.10
C GLU A 460 1.99 33.43 -12.60
N TYR A 461 2.36 32.22 -12.15
CA TYR A 461 1.40 31.26 -11.64
C TYR A 461 0.76 31.74 -10.32
N LEU A 462 1.53 32.37 -9.44
CA LEU A 462 1.03 32.94 -8.20
C LEU A 462 -0.02 34.03 -8.48
N GLN A 463 0.21 34.88 -9.48
CA GLN A 463 -0.78 35.90 -9.89
C GLN A 463 -2.07 35.26 -10.41
N LYS A 464 -1.99 34.19 -11.21
CA LYS A 464 -3.20 33.44 -11.64
C LYS A 464 -4.00 32.90 -10.45
N LEU A 465 -3.33 32.33 -9.45
CA LEU A 465 -3.98 31.83 -8.21
C LEU A 465 -4.67 33.00 -7.44
N LEU A 466 -4.03 34.15 -7.35
CA LEU A 466 -4.57 35.32 -6.68
C LEU A 466 -5.79 35.92 -7.41
N VAL A 467 -5.75 35.99 -8.74
CA VAL A 467 -6.90 36.43 -9.53
C VAL A 467 -8.11 35.51 -9.25
N TYR A 468 -7.88 34.22 -9.23
CA TYR A 468 -8.94 33.25 -8.94
C TYR A 468 -9.48 33.40 -7.50
N TYR A 469 -8.60 33.51 -6.52
CA TYR A 469 -8.96 33.80 -5.14
C TYR A 469 -9.82 35.05 -5.02
N GLN A 470 -9.39 36.17 -5.64
CA GLN A 470 -10.11 37.42 -5.61
C GLN A 470 -11.49 37.35 -6.27
N GLN A 471 -11.65 36.58 -7.34
CA GLN A 471 -12.97 36.33 -7.95
C GLN A 471 -13.91 35.62 -6.97
N GLN A 472 -13.43 34.61 -6.24
CA GLN A 472 -14.22 33.93 -5.22
C GLN A 472 -14.60 34.88 -4.08
N ARG A 473 -13.67 35.74 -3.62
CA ARG A 473 -13.97 36.77 -2.61
C ARG A 473 -15.03 37.74 -3.09
N LYS A 474 -14.94 38.20 -4.34
CA LYS A 474 -15.94 39.10 -4.94
C LYS A 474 -17.32 38.46 -5.08
N SER A 475 -17.42 37.14 -5.17
CA SER A 475 -18.70 36.40 -5.16
C SER A 475 -19.31 36.26 -3.76
N GLY A 476 -18.68 36.83 -2.73
CA GLY A 476 -19.17 36.81 -1.35
C GLY A 476 -18.71 35.64 -0.49
N LEU A 477 -17.81 34.78 -0.99
CA LEU A 477 -17.25 33.71 -0.19
C LEU A 477 -16.26 34.26 0.83
N GLY A 478 -16.22 33.71 2.05
CA GLY A 478 -15.19 33.97 3.04
C GLY A 478 -13.80 33.50 2.60
N PHE A 479 -12.74 33.92 3.32
CA PHE A 479 -11.37 33.49 3.04
C PHE A 479 -11.28 31.94 2.96
N ARG A 480 -11.91 31.26 3.91
CA ARG A 480 -11.87 29.80 4.04
C ARG A 480 -12.39 29.08 2.81
N GLU A 481 -13.48 29.55 2.24
CA GLU A 481 -14.07 28.97 1.04
C GLU A 481 -13.28 29.38 -0.21
N ALA A 482 -12.88 30.65 -0.30
CA ALA A 482 -12.20 31.21 -1.45
C ALA A 482 -10.79 30.64 -1.68
N ILE A 483 -10.09 30.18 -0.62
CA ILE A 483 -8.74 29.64 -0.72
C ILE A 483 -8.71 28.18 -1.21
N ILE A 484 -9.85 27.46 -1.18
CA ILE A 484 -9.90 26.02 -1.52
C ILE A 484 -9.45 25.78 -2.97
N ASP A 485 -9.96 26.54 -3.92
CA ASP A 485 -9.65 26.34 -5.32
C ASP A 485 -8.19 26.67 -5.67
N PRO A 486 -7.58 27.77 -5.18
CA PRO A 486 -6.14 27.99 -5.30
C PRO A 486 -5.28 26.87 -4.73
N LEU A 487 -5.63 26.33 -3.54
CA LEU A 487 -4.95 25.15 -2.97
C LEU A 487 -5.09 23.93 -3.88
N THR A 488 -6.30 23.69 -4.40
CA THR A 488 -6.58 22.59 -5.34
C THR A 488 -5.74 22.72 -6.60
N MET A 489 -5.62 23.91 -7.18
CA MET A 489 -4.80 24.17 -8.36
C MET A 489 -3.32 23.87 -8.10
N ILE A 490 -2.80 24.20 -6.92
CA ILE A 490 -1.43 23.83 -6.52
C ILE A 490 -1.27 22.31 -6.45
N LEU A 491 -2.20 21.59 -5.78
CA LEU A 491 -2.15 20.14 -5.55
C LEU A 491 -2.39 19.31 -6.83
N THR A 492 -2.85 19.94 -7.91
CA THR A 492 -3.09 19.29 -9.21
C THR A 492 -2.16 19.80 -10.31
N SER A 493 -1.28 20.74 -9.99
CA SER A 493 -0.31 21.26 -10.95
C SER A 493 0.73 20.20 -11.34
N THR A 494 1.30 20.36 -12.52
CA THR A 494 2.39 19.49 -13.00
C THR A 494 3.55 19.45 -12.00
N ARG A 495 3.91 20.60 -11.40
CA ARG A 495 4.98 20.67 -10.39
C ARG A 495 4.70 19.87 -9.13
N PHE A 496 3.45 19.67 -8.78
CA PHE A 496 3.06 18.82 -7.66
C PHE A 496 2.99 17.36 -8.06
N LEU A 497 2.31 17.05 -9.17
CA LEU A 497 2.04 15.70 -9.61
C LEU A 497 3.27 14.97 -10.15
N TYR A 498 4.29 15.70 -10.64
CA TYR A 498 5.50 15.11 -11.21
C TYR A 498 6.74 15.40 -10.37
N LEU A 499 7.68 14.47 -10.38
CA LEU A 499 9.03 14.69 -9.88
C LEU A 499 9.86 15.35 -10.99
N CYS A 500 9.76 16.70 -11.07
CA CYS A 500 10.41 17.50 -12.09
C CYS A 500 11.83 17.89 -11.67
N GLU A 501 12.78 17.77 -12.57
CA GLU A 501 14.09 18.38 -12.47
C GLU A 501 14.06 19.85 -12.97
N PRO A 502 14.99 20.73 -12.58
CA PRO A 502 14.98 22.12 -13.02
C PRO A 502 14.96 22.29 -14.53
N ASP A 503 15.75 21.50 -15.24
CA ASP A 503 15.89 21.57 -16.70
C ASP A 503 14.62 21.12 -17.45
N ASP A 504 13.73 20.35 -16.82
CA ASP A 504 12.46 19.92 -17.41
C ASP A 504 11.43 21.07 -17.46
N ILE A 505 11.61 22.08 -16.62
CA ILE A 505 10.69 23.21 -16.47
C ILE A 505 11.00 24.30 -17.52
N GLU A 506 12.28 24.51 -17.85
CA GLU A 506 12.71 25.51 -18.81
C GLU A 506 12.41 25.13 -20.26
N LYS A 507 12.17 23.85 -20.54
CA LYS A 507 11.91 23.33 -21.88
C LYS A 507 10.44 23.20 -22.28
N GLN A 508 9.49 23.63 -21.46
CA GLN A 508 8.09 23.67 -21.89
C GLN A 508 7.90 24.75 -22.95
N PRO A 509 7.34 24.42 -24.12
CA PRO A 509 7.03 25.43 -25.12
C PRO A 509 6.06 26.44 -24.54
N THR A 510 6.41 27.70 -24.56
CA THR A 510 5.54 28.81 -24.13
C THR A 510 4.45 29.16 -25.15
N GLU A 511 4.39 28.43 -26.27
CA GLU A 511 3.35 28.67 -27.27
C GLU A 511 2.53 27.40 -27.56
N PRO A 512 1.20 27.52 -27.72
CA PRO A 512 0.39 26.44 -28.25
C PRO A 512 0.84 26.18 -29.70
N SER A 513 1.25 24.95 -30.01
CA SER A 513 1.57 24.53 -31.38
C SER A 513 0.40 24.88 -32.30
N LYS A 514 0.69 25.63 -33.36
CA LYS A 514 -0.26 25.94 -34.43
C LYS A 514 -0.90 24.63 -34.92
N THR A 515 -2.19 24.72 -35.06
CA THR A 515 -3.19 23.86 -35.71
C THR A 515 -2.72 22.66 -36.52
N GLU A 516 -3.40 21.53 -36.28
CA GLU A 516 -3.33 20.20 -36.90
C GLU A 516 -3.55 20.13 -38.45
N SER A 517 -3.45 21.25 -39.17
CA SER A 517 -3.77 21.24 -40.62
C SER A 517 -2.57 21.03 -41.54
N GLU A 518 -1.36 20.83 -41.05
CA GLU A 518 -0.19 20.53 -41.89
C GLU A 518 0.51 19.22 -41.48
N ARG A 519 -0.21 18.11 -41.48
CA ARG A 519 0.42 16.79 -41.53
C ARG A 519 0.66 16.42 -43.00
N THR A 520 1.75 16.86 -43.56
CA THR A 520 2.34 16.27 -44.79
C THR A 520 3.11 15.01 -44.41
N LEU A 521 2.91 14.00 -45.23
CA LEU A 521 3.39 12.63 -45.33
C LEU A 521 4.75 12.27 -44.65
N PRO A 522 4.88 11.01 -44.19
CA PRO A 522 6.06 10.55 -43.44
C PRO A 522 7.12 10.03 -44.44
N ASN A 523 8.05 10.87 -44.90
CA ASN A 523 9.30 10.42 -45.50
C ASN A 523 10.34 11.56 -45.55
N GLN A 524 10.69 12.09 -44.39
CA GLN A 524 11.99 12.74 -44.25
C GLN A 524 12.61 12.20 -42.95
N VAL A 525 13.63 11.37 -43.14
CA VAL A 525 14.58 10.99 -42.12
C VAL A 525 15.28 12.28 -41.68
N VAL A 526 14.75 12.93 -40.66
CA VAL A 526 15.46 13.99 -39.93
C VAL A 526 16.57 13.28 -39.19
N SER A 527 17.81 13.44 -39.64
CA SER A 527 19.00 13.09 -38.89
C SER A 527 18.95 13.83 -37.56
N LYS A 528 18.54 13.12 -36.50
CA LYS A 528 18.70 13.60 -35.13
C LYS A 528 20.18 13.68 -34.86
N GLU A 529 20.78 14.84 -35.00
CA GLU A 529 22.07 15.12 -34.36
C GLU A 529 21.91 14.78 -32.87
N GLN A 530 22.48 13.66 -32.48
CA GLN A 530 22.59 13.27 -31.07
C GLN A 530 23.52 14.28 -30.38
N VAL A 531 22.92 15.33 -29.83
CA VAL A 531 23.61 16.19 -28.88
C VAL A 531 24.08 15.29 -27.73
N LYS A 532 25.38 15.04 -27.64
CA LYS A 532 26.03 14.36 -26.50
C LYS A 532 25.67 15.13 -25.23
N ARG A 533 24.61 14.70 -24.55
CA ARG A 533 24.31 15.24 -23.22
C ARG A 533 25.34 14.65 -22.26
N LYS A 534 26.23 15.50 -21.74
CA LYS A 534 27.10 15.14 -20.63
C LYS A 534 26.21 14.73 -19.46
N SER A 535 26.52 13.61 -18.80
CA SER A 535 25.86 13.24 -17.54
C SER A 535 26.01 14.42 -16.57
N LYS A 536 24.86 14.93 -16.10
CA LYS A 536 24.84 16.07 -15.19
C LYS A 536 24.64 15.53 -13.77
N VAL A 537 25.50 15.97 -12.86
CA VAL A 537 25.33 15.66 -11.44
C VAL A 537 24.01 16.28 -10.97
N LEU A 538 23.19 15.50 -10.27
CA LEU A 538 21.94 15.99 -9.70
C LEU A 538 22.19 17.16 -8.74
N ASP A 539 21.34 18.18 -8.81
CA ASP A 539 21.32 19.20 -7.76
C ASP A 539 20.88 18.59 -6.42
N ALA A 540 21.27 19.24 -5.32
CA ALA A 540 21.03 18.72 -3.98
C ALA A 540 19.53 18.53 -3.66
N TYR A 541 18.63 19.38 -4.18
CA TYR A 541 17.18 19.25 -4.00
C TYR A 541 16.64 18.03 -4.75
N SER A 542 17.08 17.82 -5.99
CA SER A 542 16.69 16.66 -6.78
C SER A 542 17.19 15.35 -6.13
N LEU A 543 18.40 15.35 -5.60
CA LEU A 543 18.94 14.19 -4.85
C LEU A 543 18.11 13.91 -3.58
N ALA A 544 17.79 14.94 -2.79
CA ALA A 544 16.95 14.81 -1.60
C ALA A 544 15.57 14.23 -1.94
N ASN A 545 14.93 14.74 -3.01
CA ASN A 545 13.64 14.24 -3.49
C ASN A 545 13.74 12.78 -3.91
N ARG A 546 14.73 12.40 -4.70
CA ARG A 546 14.90 11.01 -5.16
C ARG A 546 15.13 10.04 -4.01
N LEU A 547 16.02 10.38 -3.05
CA LEU A 547 16.24 9.58 -1.85
C LEU A 547 14.95 9.42 -1.04
N SER A 548 14.22 10.51 -0.82
CA SER A 548 13.03 10.50 0.00
C SER A 548 11.88 9.73 -0.65
N TYR A 549 11.61 9.94 -1.93
CA TYR A 549 10.56 9.20 -2.63
C TYR A 549 10.91 7.73 -2.84
N PHE A 550 12.20 7.40 -3.01
CA PHE A 550 12.64 6.02 -3.10
C PHE A 550 12.43 5.26 -1.78
N LEU A 551 12.93 5.80 -0.67
CA LEU A 551 12.92 5.10 0.62
C LEU A 551 11.65 5.33 1.45
N TRP A 552 10.92 6.43 1.24
CA TRP A 552 9.76 6.79 2.05
C TRP A 552 8.46 6.98 1.26
N SER A 553 8.55 7.04 -0.08
CA SER A 553 7.43 7.42 -0.96
C SER A 553 6.79 8.76 -0.54
N SER A 554 7.57 9.68 0.03
CA SER A 554 7.10 10.96 0.58
C SER A 554 8.15 12.06 0.45
N PRO A 555 7.77 13.34 0.62
CA PRO A 555 8.71 14.46 0.53
C PRO A 555 9.86 14.40 1.54
N PRO A 556 10.99 15.07 1.26
CA PRO A 556 12.12 15.19 2.19
C PRO A 556 11.69 15.78 3.54
N ASP A 557 12.25 15.23 4.61
CA ASP A 557 12.09 15.75 5.96
C ASP A 557 12.98 16.99 6.22
N GLN A 558 12.87 17.55 7.42
CA GLN A 558 13.61 18.75 7.80
C GLN A 558 15.13 18.53 7.77
N GLU A 559 15.63 17.34 8.13
CA GLU A 559 17.05 17.03 8.11
C GLU A 559 17.60 16.98 6.67
N LEU A 560 16.90 16.33 5.75
CA LEU A 560 17.30 16.35 4.33
C LEU A 560 17.29 17.77 3.77
N LYS A 561 16.28 18.59 4.13
CA LYS A 561 16.21 20.00 3.70
C LYS A 561 17.37 20.81 4.25
N ARG A 562 17.70 20.65 5.53
CA ARG A 562 18.84 21.30 6.16
C ARG A 562 20.16 20.95 5.47
N LEU A 563 20.38 19.68 5.17
CA LEU A 563 21.58 19.19 4.49
C LEU A 563 21.71 19.75 3.06
N VAL A 564 20.59 19.95 2.37
CA VAL A 564 20.55 20.64 1.08
C VAL A 564 20.96 22.09 1.24
N GLU A 565 20.40 22.81 2.21
CA GLU A 565 20.65 24.25 2.44
C GLU A 565 22.12 24.54 2.78
N ILE A 566 22.77 23.67 3.55
CA ILE A 566 24.19 23.82 3.89
C ILE A 566 25.13 23.20 2.85
N GLY A 567 24.62 22.61 1.76
CA GLY A 567 25.42 22.03 0.67
C GLY A 567 26.10 20.69 1.00
N ASP A 568 25.72 20.01 2.07
CA ASP A 568 26.39 18.79 2.53
C ASP A 568 25.81 17.49 1.97
N LEU A 569 24.57 17.51 1.46
CA LEU A 569 23.88 16.28 1.06
C LEU A 569 24.59 15.51 -0.06
N GLN A 570 25.36 16.19 -0.93
CA GLN A 570 26.05 15.55 -2.05
C GLN A 570 27.34 14.82 -1.64
N LYS A 571 27.77 14.92 -0.37
CA LYS A 571 28.96 14.22 0.14
C LYS A 571 28.63 12.72 0.33
N PRO A 572 29.44 11.77 -0.22
CA PRO A 572 29.12 10.34 -0.15
C PRO A 572 28.83 9.83 1.27
N GLN A 573 29.67 10.21 2.25
CA GLN A 573 29.50 9.78 3.64
C GLN A 573 28.21 10.34 4.28
N VAL A 574 27.74 11.51 3.82
CA VAL A 574 26.47 12.08 4.30
C VAL A 574 25.30 11.32 3.69
N ILE A 575 25.37 10.99 2.40
CA ILE A 575 24.34 10.17 1.73
C ILE A 575 24.21 8.83 2.46
N GLU A 576 25.31 8.12 2.73
CA GLU A 576 25.34 6.84 3.43
C GLU A 576 24.63 6.93 4.80
N LYS A 577 25.02 7.91 5.62
CA LYS A 577 24.39 8.15 6.93
C LYS A 577 22.90 8.46 6.81
N GLN A 578 22.48 9.22 5.79
CA GLN A 578 21.07 9.52 5.59
C GLN A 578 20.30 8.28 5.14
N VAL A 579 20.85 7.45 4.26
CA VAL A 579 20.22 6.18 3.85
C VAL A 579 20.03 5.26 5.06
N GLU A 580 21.04 5.08 5.90
CA GLU A 580 20.90 4.28 7.14
C GLU A 580 19.84 4.83 8.08
N ARG A 581 19.81 6.15 8.29
CA ARG A 581 18.80 6.82 9.10
C ARG A 581 17.40 6.60 8.52
N MET A 582 17.28 6.76 7.22
CA MET A 582 16.00 6.66 6.50
C MET A 582 15.45 5.24 6.52
N LEU A 583 16.30 4.22 6.37
CA LEU A 583 15.89 2.82 6.46
C LEU A 583 15.39 2.43 7.85
N LYS A 584 15.95 3.02 8.92
CA LYS A 584 15.49 2.81 10.31
C LYS A 584 14.18 3.54 10.63
N SER A 585 13.76 4.48 9.79
CA SER A 585 12.52 5.24 10.01
C SER A 585 11.28 4.38 9.73
N PRO A 586 10.18 4.53 10.50
CA PRO A 586 8.90 3.90 10.17
C PRO A 586 8.39 4.21 8.76
N LYS A 587 8.76 5.36 8.16
CA LYS A 587 8.42 5.71 6.78
C LYS A 587 8.99 4.72 5.75
N ALA A 588 10.11 4.04 6.06
CA ALA A 588 10.70 3.03 5.19
C ALA A 588 9.78 1.82 4.93
N ASN A 589 8.76 1.62 5.77
CA ASN A 589 7.73 0.61 5.50
C ASN A 589 7.07 0.80 4.12
N ASN A 590 6.96 2.03 3.61
CA ASN A 590 6.43 2.30 2.28
C ASN A 590 7.30 1.69 1.18
N PHE A 591 8.63 1.75 1.34
CA PHE A 591 9.58 1.10 0.44
C PHE A 591 9.46 -0.43 0.52
N PHE A 592 9.57 -0.99 1.71
CA PHE A 592 9.54 -2.44 1.89
C PHE A 592 8.24 -3.06 1.37
N GLN A 593 7.10 -2.49 1.73
CA GLN A 593 5.79 -2.95 1.26
C GLN A 593 5.63 -2.74 -0.25
N GLY A 594 5.95 -1.54 -0.75
CA GLY A 594 5.78 -1.20 -2.16
C GLY A 594 6.66 -2.05 -3.06
N PHE A 595 7.93 -2.21 -2.71
CA PHE A 595 8.87 -3.03 -3.47
C PHE A 595 8.46 -4.51 -3.48
N MET A 596 8.25 -5.10 -2.29
CA MET A 596 7.92 -6.52 -2.17
C MET A 596 6.58 -6.86 -2.82
N ALA A 597 5.56 -6.00 -2.66
CA ALA A 597 4.25 -6.24 -3.27
C ALA A 597 4.31 -6.29 -4.80
N GLN A 598 5.20 -5.50 -5.41
CA GLN A 598 5.36 -5.46 -6.87
C GLN A 598 6.31 -6.54 -7.37
N TRP A 599 7.47 -6.71 -6.73
CA TRP A 599 8.46 -7.69 -7.13
C TRP A 599 7.93 -9.14 -7.03
N THR A 600 7.21 -9.46 -5.96
CA THR A 600 6.67 -10.80 -5.72
C THR A 600 5.21 -10.96 -6.19
N HIS A 601 4.67 -9.98 -6.90
CA HIS A 601 3.29 -9.98 -7.40
C HIS A 601 2.23 -10.30 -6.32
N LEU A 602 2.37 -9.80 -5.09
CA LEU A 602 1.45 -10.08 -3.98
C LEU A 602 -0.01 -9.71 -4.25
N LYS A 603 -0.28 -8.78 -5.15
CA LYS A 603 -1.65 -8.46 -5.60
C LYS A 603 -2.34 -9.69 -6.22
N ARG A 604 -1.60 -10.56 -6.89
CA ARG A 604 -2.14 -11.80 -7.46
C ARG A 604 -2.65 -12.76 -6.40
N PHE A 605 -2.04 -12.78 -5.21
CA PHE A 605 -2.49 -13.59 -4.08
C PHE A 605 -3.95 -13.32 -3.70
N ASP A 606 -4.43 -12.07 -3.84
CA ASP A 606 -5.83 -11.70 -3.57
C ASP A 606 -6.82 -12.27 -4.60
N SER A 607 -6.38 -12.42 -5.84
CA SER A 607 -7.20 -12.92 -6.95
C SER A 607 -7.23 -14.45 -7.06
N VAL A 608 -6.35 -15.17 -6.34
CA VAL A 608 -6.32 -16.63 -6.36
C VAL A 608 -7.48 -17.17 -5.51
N GLY A 609 -8.49 -17.72 -6.18
CA GLY A 609 -9.58 -18.46 -5.57
C GLY A 609 -9.07 -19.81 -5.03
N LEU A 610 -8.60 -19.87 -3.79
CA LEU A 610 -8.18 -21.12 -3.16
C LEU A 610 -9.39 -22.01 -2.91
N ASP A 611 -9.30 -23.29 -3.26
CA ASP A 611 -10.34 -24.28 -3.01
C ASP A 611 -10.56 -24.45 -1.50
N SER A 612 -11.74 -24.05 -1.04
CA SER A 612 -12.10 -24.10 0.38
C SER A 612 -12.16 -25.52 0.94
N LYS A 613 -12.36 -26.54 0.10
CA LYS A 613 -12.35 -27.96 0.52
C LYS A 613 -10.93 -28.45 0.81
N LEU A 614 -9.93 -27.93 0.09
CA LEU A 614 -8.52 -28.28 0.29
C LEU A 614 -7.87 -27.43 1.39
N PHE A 615 -8.38 -26.22 1.61
CA PHE A 615 -7.81 -25.23 2.53
C PHE A 615 -8.79 -24.87 3.66
N LEU A 616 -9.32 -25.88 4.32
CA LEU A 616 -10.32 -25.78 5.40
C LEU A 616 -9.94 -24.82 6.55
N HIS A 617 -8.63 -24.64 6.79
CA HIS A 617 -8.11 -23.81 7.89
C HIS A 617 -7.57 -22.45 7.44
N ARG A 618 -7.97 -22.00 6.25
CA ARG A 618 -7.58 -20.68 5.76
C ARG A 618 -8.37 -19.59 6.51
N THR A 619 -7.74 -18.95 7.46
CA THR A 619 -8.28 -17.79 8.15
C THR A 619 -7.81 -16.50 7.50
N ASP A 620 -8.55 -15.42 7.65
CA ASP A 620 -8.13 -14.10 7.17
C ASP A 620 -6.85 -13.60 7.88
N GLY A 621 -6.65 -13.98 9.14
CA GLY A 621 -5.40 -13.74 9.86
C GLY A 621 -4.20 -14.43 9.21
N MET A 622 -4.39 -15.66 8.73
CA MET A 622 -3.37 -16.39 7.98
C MET A 622 -3.07 -15.73 6.63
N ILE A 623 -4.10 -15.28 5.90
CA ILE A 623 -3.93 -14.57 4.63
C ILE A 623 -3.14 -13.28 4.85
N HIS A 624 -3.54 -12.49 5.85
CA HIS A 624 -2.85 -11.25 6.20
C HIS A 624 -1.39 -11.51 6.57
N SER A 625 -1.14 -12.46 7.47
CA SER A 625 0.22 -12.83 7.90
C SER A 625 1.08 -13.32 6.74
N SER A 626 0.51 -14.14 5.84
CA SER A 626 1.22 -14.62 4.65
C SER A 626 1.65 -13.49 3.71
N LYS A 627 0.85 -12.43 3.58
CA LYS A 627 1.23 -11.25 2.77
C LYS A 627 2.30 -10.39 3.43
N GLN A 628 2.33 -10.34 4.75
CA GLN A 628 3.32 -9.58 5.49
C GLN A 628 4.67 -10.32 5.59
N GLU A 629 4.66 -11.63 5.55
CA GLU A 629 5.88 -12.46 5.68
C GLU A 629 7.02 -12.03 4.74
N PRO A 630 6.83 -11.91 3.40
CA PRO A 630 7.91 -11.50 2.50
C PRO A 630 8.41 -10.08 2.78
N VAL A 631 7.53 -9.19 3.23
CA VAL A 631 7.90 -7.82 3.57
C VAL A 631 8.78 -7.80 4.82
N GLU A 632 8.37 -8.49 5.88
CA GLU A 632 9.12 -8.57 7.14
C GLU A 632 10.44 -9.33 6.97
N PHE A 633 10.45 -10.38 6.15
CA PHE A 633 11.66 -11.09 5.78
C PHE A 633 12.67 -10.16 5.08
N PHE A 634 12.21 -9.40 4.08
CA PHE A 634 13.06 -8.44 3.36
C PHE A 634 13.58 -7.32 4.26
N LYS A 635 12.76 -6.83 5.21
CA LYS A 635 13.21 -5.87 6.23
C LYS A 635 14.38 -6.41 7.04
N VAL A 636 14.30 -7.66 7.50
CA VAL A 636 15.39 -8.29 8.25
C VAL A 636 16.66 -8.35 7.41
N LEU A 637 16.55 -8.76 6.13
CA LEU A 637 17.71 -8.81 5.24
C LEU A 637 18.39 -7.45 5.09
N VAL A 638 17.61 -6.38 4.93
CA VAL A 638 18.13 -5.02 4.74
C VAL A 638 18.68 -4.45 6.05
N HIS A 639 17.96 -4.59 7.17
CA HIS A 639 18.37 -4.00 8.44
C HIS A 639 19.59 -4.69 9.05
N GLU A 640 19.72 -6.00 8.85
CA GLU A 640 20.87 -6.77 9.32
C GLU A 640 21.98 -6.87 8.27
N ASN A 641 21.81 -6.25 7.10
CA ASN A 641 22.73 -6.29 5.96
C ASN A 641 23.17 -7.72 5.60
N LEU A 642 22.19 -8.63 5.52
CA LEU A 642 22.43 -10.04 5.22
C LEU A 642 22.66 -10.26 3.71
N SER A 643 23.33 -11.35 3.37
CA SER A 643 23.54 -11.73 1.98
C SER A 643 22.22 -11.89 1.21
N ALA A 644 22.18 -11.43 -0.03
CA ALA A 644 21.04 -11.63 -0.93
C ALA A 644 20.76 -13.12 -1.22
N SER A 645 21.72 -14.03 -1.02
CA SER A 645 21.52 -15.48 -1.12
C SER A 645 20.41 -15.99 -0.19
N ASN A 646 20.16 -15.29 0.94
CA ASN A 646 19.05 -15.61 1.85
C ASN A 646 17.67 -15.45 1.20
N LEU A 647 17.55 -14.72 0.08
CA LEU A 647 16.30 -14.66 -0.68
C LEU A 647 15.92 -16.00 -1.30
N ILE A 648 16.92 -16.84 -1.61
CA ILE A 648 16.75 -18.16 -2.20
C ILE A 648 16.76 -19.22 -1.12
N ASP A 649 17.78 -19.21 -0.26
CA ASP A 649 18.01 -20.18 0.79
C ASP A 649 18.50 -19.49 2.06
N SER A 650 17.78 -19.68 3.16
CA SER A 650 18.12 -19.14 4.47
C SER A 650 17.89 -20.15 5.57
N ASP A 651 18.67 -20.07 6.64
CA ASP A 651 18.57 -20.88 7.85
C ASP A 651 17.54 -20.33 8.87
N PHE A 652 16.73 -19.36 8.43
CA PHE A 652 15.68 -18.74 9.24
C PHE A 652 14.45 -18.40 8.42
N VAL A 653 13.33 -18.20 9.11
CA VAL A 653 12.11 -17.58 8.63
C VAL A 653 11.77 -16.36 9.47
N VAL A 654 10.92 -15.48 8.96
CA VAL A 654 10.41 -14.33 9.73
C VAL A 654 8.90 -14.45 9.82
N VAL A 655 8.42 -14.88 10.97
CA VAL A 655 7.03 -15.30 11.18
C VAL A 655 6.43 -14.68 12.43
N ASN A 656 5.11 -14.53 12.43
CA ASN A 656 4.32 -14.34 13.65
C ASN A 656 3.75 -15.69 14.13
N GLY A 657 3.09 -15.73 15.29
CA GLY A 657 2.54 -16.96 15.85
C GLY A 657 1.57 -17.68 14.92
N VAL A 658 0.81 -16.96 14.09
CA VAL A 658 -0.11 -17.57 13.10
C VAL A 658 0.66 -18.40 12.08
N LEU A 659 1.73 -17.86 11.51
CA LEU A 659 2.56 -18.56 10.54
C LEU A 659 3.46 -19.59 11.21
N ALA A 660 4.00 -19.30 12.39
CA ALA A 660 4.80 -20.26 13.16
C ALA A 660 4.00 -21.53 13.46
N ASN A 661 2.73 -21.40 13.85
CA ASN A 661 1.84 -22.55 14.02
C ASN A 661 1.65 -23.32 12.71
N LYS A 662 1.41 -22.63 11.60
CA LYS A 662 1.24 -23.26 10.29
C LYS A 662 2.49 -23.97 9.79
N TYR A 663 3.66 -23.47 10.16
CA TYR A 663 4.96 -24.02 9.75
C TYR A 663 5.51 -25.07 10.70
N GLY A 664 4.78 -25.38 11.79
CA GLY A 664 5.24 -26.33 12.81
C GLY A 664 6.32 -25.76 13.73
N LEU A 665 6.37 -24.45 13.89
CA LEU A 665 7.37 -23.73 14.67
C LEU A 665 6.79 -23.10 15.96
N SER A 666 5.60 -23.50 16.39
CA SER A 666 4.92 -22.92 17.56
C SER A 666 5.72 -23.02 18.85
N GLU A 667 6.54 -24.06 19.01
CA GLU A 667 7.42 -24.23 20.16
C GLU A 667 8.54 -23.19 20.21
N HIS A 668 8.92 -22.62 19.05
CA HIS A 668 9.98 -21.63 18.93
C HIS A 668 9.46 -20.18 19.01
N TYR A 669 8.23 -19.96 18.56
CA TYR A 669 7.59 -18.63 18.60
C TYR A 669 6.07 -18.71 18.46
N ASP A 670 5.36 -17.91 19.24
CA ASP A 670 3.90 -17.85 19.24
C ASP A 670 3.32 -16.44 19.45
N GLY A 671 4.17 -15.39 19.35
CA GLY A 671 3.77 -13.98 19.56
C GLY A 671 3.05 -13.37 18.35
N ASP A 672 2.36 -12.25 18.58
CA ASP A 672 1.60 -11.52 17.54
C ASP A 672 2.48 -10.82 16.52
N GLY A 673 3.65 -10.32 16.92
CA GLY A 673 4.62 -9.65 16.04
C GLY A 673 5.40 -10.62 15.16
N PHE A 674 6.00 -10.10 14.09
CA PHE A 674 6.93 -10.88 13.27
C PHE A 674 8.31 -10.96 13.94
N LYS A 675 8.89 -12.14 13.96
CA LYS A 675 10.20 -12.42 14.54
C LYS A 675 11.01 -13.35 13.65
N LYS A 676 12.31 -13.11 13.57
CA LYS A 676 13.28 -14.02 12.98
C LYS A 676 13.39 -15.28 13.83
N VAL A 677 13.13 -16.44 13.25
CA VAL A 677 13.14 -17.77 13.88
C VAL A 677 14.05 -18.69 13.09
N SER A 678 15.05 -19.27 13.73
CA SER A 678 15.92 -20.27 13.09
C SER A 678 15.13 -21.54 12.78
N ILE A 679 15.46 -22.17 11.65
CA ILE A 679 14.83 -23.40 11.21
C ILE A 679 15.86 -24.55 11.19
N PRO A 680 15.42 -25.81 11.41
CA PRO A 680 16.31 -26.96 11.31
C PRO A 680 16.90 -27.11 9.90
N PRO A 681 18.12 -27.64 9.76
CA PRO A 681 18.77 -27.83 8.45
C PRO A 681 17.97 -28.69 7.46
N VAL A 682 17.11 -29.57 7.96
CA VAL A 682 16.23 -30.44 7.14
C VAL A 682 14.88 -29.82 6.85
N SER A 683 14.65 -28.56 7.24
CA SER A 683 13.39 -27.85 6.98
C SER A 683 13.18 -27.66 5.48
N PRO A 684 11.97 -27.90 4.95
CA PRO A 684 11.64 -27.53 3.56
C PRO A 684 11.41 -26.02 3.39
N ARG A 685 11.66 -25.24 4.45
CA ARG A 685 11.51 -23.79 4.50
C ARG A 685 12.88 -23.15 4.46
N GLY A 686 12.91 -21.95 3.92
CA GLY A 686 14.09 -21.10 3.80
C GLY A 686 13.95 -20.20 2.57
N GLY A 687 14.28 -18.93 2.72
CA GLY A 687 14.17 -17.95 1.66
C GLY A 687 12.75 -17.59 1.23
N LEU A 688 12.66 -16.67 0.28
CA LEU A 688 11.41 -16.08 -0.21
C LEU A 688 10.53 -17.10 -0.94
N ILE A 689 11.16 -17.98 -1.74
CA ILE A 689 10.46 -18.92 -2.61
C ILE A 689 9.67 -20.00 -1.87
N THR A 690 9.91 -20.18 -0.58
CA THR A 690 9.21 -21.16 0.28
C THR A 690 8.08 -20.52 1.11
N GLN A 691 7.91 -19.21 1.04
CA GLN A 691 6.90 -18.50 1.80
C GLN A 691 5.48 -18.72 1.27
N ALA A 692 4.50 -18.71 2.19
CA ALA A 692 3.12 -19.07 1.87
C ALA A 692 2.50 -18.19 0.78
N ALA A 693 2.68 -16.87 0.82
CA ALA A 693 2.13 -15.98 -0.20
C ALA A 693 2.77 -16.19 -1.56
N PHE A 694 4.09 -16.37 -1.61
CA PHE A 694 4.82 -16.63 -2.86
C PHE A 694 4.37 -17.93 -3.51
N LEU A 695 4.32 -19.02 -2.73
CA LEU A 695 3.86 -20.33 -3.21
C LEU A 695 2.41 -20.29 -3.69
N SER A 696 1.55 -19.53 -2.99
CA SER A 696 0.12 -19.44 -3.33
C SER A 696 -0.14 -18.53 -4.53
N SER A 697 0.62 -17.46 -4.73
CA SER A 697 0.50 -16.56 -5.88
C SER A 697 0.74 -17.28 -7.22
N GLY A 698 1.60 -18.32 -7.21
CA GLY A 698 1.88 -19.16 -8.35
C GLY A 698 0.96 -20.37 -8.51
N THR A 699 -0.28 -20.34 -7.94
CA THR A 699 -1.22 -21.48 -8.03
C THR A 699 -2.48 -21.12 -8.80
N MET A 700 -3.24 -22.17 -9.17
CA MET A 700 -4.60 -22.02 -9.72
C MET A 700 -5.68 -22.33 -8.67
N GLY A 701 -5.36 -22.22 -7.38
CA GLY A 701 -6.30 -22.46 -6.28
C GLY A 701 -6.45 -23.92 -5.85
N SER A 702 -6.48 -24.86 -6.77
CA SER A 702 -6.59 -26.31 -6.50
C SER A 702 -5.32 -27.11 -6.76
N ARG A 703 -4.36 -26.54 -7.51
CA ARG A 703 -3.09 -27.20 -7.87
C ARG A 703 -1.94 -26.20 -7.96
N THR A 704 -0.74 -26.69 -7.72
CA THR A 704 0.48 -25.89 -7.90
C THR A 704 0.79 -25.65 -9.39
N SER A 705 1.44 -24.55 -9.68
CA SER A 705 1.94 -24.23 -11.03
C SER A 705 3.40 -23.74 -10.93
N PRO A 706 4.37 -24.66 -11.07
CA PRO A 706 5.79 -24.30 -11.01
C PRO A 706 6.17 -23.26 -12.07
N VAL A 707 5.61 -23.35 -13.28
CA VAL A 707 5.86 -22.43 -14.40
C VAL A 707 5.44 -21.00 -14.07
N ILE A 708 4.35 -20.80 -13.34
CA ILE A 708 3.91 -19.44 -12.92
C ILE A 708 4.83 -18.88 -11.84
N ARG A 709 5.52 -19.73 -11.09
CA ARG A 709 6.45 -19.31 -10.02
C ARG A 709 7.86 -19.02 -10.51
N GLY A 710 8.30 -19.65 -11.60
CA GLY A 710 9.59 -19.41 -12.25
C GLY A 710 9.51 -18.22 -13.16
#